data_a756c351483ef7aac1ce02cc57c20b9c
#
_entry.id   a756c351483ef7aac1ce02cc57c20b9c
#
_cell.length_a   1.000
_cell.length_b   1.000
_cell.length_c   1.000
_cell.angle_alpha   90.00
_cell.angle_beta   90.00
_cell.angle_gamma   90.00
#
_symmetry.space_group_name_H-M   'P 1'
#
loop_
_entity.id
_entity.type
_entity.pdbx_description
1 polymer ?
#
loop_
_entity_poly.entity_id
_entity_poly.type
_entity_poly.pdbx_seq_one_letter_code
_entity_poly.pdbx_strand_id
1 'polypeptide(L)'
;MTSQRPWIWTLVWGILLLYYINGSFCSKEVLTNHWFVELHAGGKEQAIEVAKKSGFTYVGPVLESNTEFHFIHNAVPHSRTKRSITHTRKLKAHPLVKRAVQQTGFIRHKRGYKDHKGVPLSDIALPSPELIDLLQDELNVRIDSPLRPKQPNDPLFSKEWYLKNTGQSGGIPGLDLNVEAAWAKGYTGKNVTTAIMDDGIDYLHGDLRNNYNAKASYDFSSNDHFPYPRYTDTWFNSHGTRCAGEIAAARDNNICGVGVAYDSLVAGLRMLDQPFMTDLIEANAMGHMPNNIDIYSASWGPTDDGKTVDGPRNLTMRAIVRGVNEGRNGLGNIYVWASGDGGQEDDCNCDGYAASMWTISINSATNDGQTAGYDESCSSTLASTFSNGKSTFRDAGVATTDLYNNCTTTHSGTSAAAPEAAGVFALALEANRNLTWRDIQHLTVLTSKRNRLFDPYLKHFWQYNGAGLEFNHLFGFGVLDAGAMVDQANKWKPLPERFHCTAGTVSTPAAFSTGETIRMTIETEACKGTETEINYLEHVQAFITVKSTYRGNIVMHLISPMNTTSMILSQRPNDDDHKNGFTRWPFMTTHNWGENPRGTWTLEVTSIPGKNSDVDTGKFSEWTLVLHGTRDPPYLHQDDDDDNSSKLYKIKRVHEKAMAK
;
A
#
# COMPACT_ATOMS: atom_id res chain seq x y z
N MET A 1 -28.97 -7.00 -30.04
CA MET A 1 -28.22 -8.13 -30.64
C MET A 1 -26.97 -8.28 -29.85
N THR A 2 -26.93 -9.26 -28.99
CA THR A 2 -25.89 -9.56 -28.01
C THR A 2 -24.71 -10.25 -28.68
N SER A 3 -23.52 -9.67 -28.64
CA SER A 3 -22.28 -10.34 -29.06
C SER A 3 -21.45 -10.62 -27.80
N GLN A 4 -21.48 -11.84 -27.34
CA GLN A 4 -20.58 -12.38 -26.31
C GLN A 4 -19.15 -12.50 -26.89
N ARG A 5 -18.17 -11.95 -26.20
CA ARG A 5 -16.74 -12.23 -26.42
C ARG A 5 -16.15 -12.84 -25.14
N PRO A 6 -16.08 -14.18 -24.98
CA PRO A 6 -15.55 -14.80 -23.76
C PRO A 6 -14.10 -15.35 -23.84
N TRP A 7 -13.30 -15.10 -24.88
CA TRP A 7 -12.07 -15.88 -25.11
C TRP A 7 -10.72 -15.14 -24.96
N ILE A 8 -10.71 -13.83 -24.82
CA ILE A 8 -9.45 -13.05 -24.72
C ILE A 8 -8.90 -13.05 -23.28
N TRP A 9 -9.73 -13.19 -22.28
CA TRP A 9 -9.34 -13.14 -20.86
C TRP A 9 -8.51 -14.32 -20.38
N THR A 10 -8.69 -15.50 -20.93
CA THR A 10 -7.98 -16.74 -20.50
C THR A 10 -6.51 -16.77 -20.90
N LEU A 11 -6.11 -16.10 -21.96
CA LEU A 11 -4.71 -16.06 -22.43
C LEU A 11 -3.87 -15.03 -21.65
N VAL A 12 -4.46 -13.90 -21.25
CA VAL A 12 -3.77 -12.86 -20.43
C VAL A 12 -3.47 -13.38 -19.03
N TRP A 13 -4.35 -14.19 -18.44
CA TRP A 13 -4.14 -14.84 -17.14
C TRP A 13 -3.01 -15.87 -17.14
N GLY A 14 -2.81 -16.57 -18.24
CA GLY A 14 -1.76 -17.59 -18.36
C GLY A 14 -0.34 -17.00 -18.39
N ILE A 15 -0.18 -15.82 -18.95
CA ILE A 15 1.15 -15.20 -19.13
C ILE A 15 1.60 -14.47 -17.87
N LEU A 16 0.71 -13.77 -17.15
CA LEU A 16 1.04 -13.12 -15.88
C LEU A 16 1.32 -14.12 -14.76
N LEU A 17 0.64 -15.28 -14.72
CA LEU A 17 0.88 -16.34 -13.73
C LEU A 17 2.20 -17.10 -13.94
N LEU A 18 2.72 -17.18 -15.15
CA LEU A 18 3.99 -17.87 -15.45
C LEU A 18 5.24 -17.07 -15.06
N TYR A 19 5.12 -15.77 -14.80
CA TYR A 19 6.26 -14.90 -14.46
C TYR A 19 6.63 -14.86 -12.97
N TYR A 20 5.76 -15.36 -12.08
CA TYR A 20 6.00 -15.31 -10.62
C TYR A 20 6.54 -16.62 -9.99
N ILE A 21 6.97 -17.59 -10.80
CA ILE A 21 7.42 -18.87 -10.26
C ILE A 21 8.96 -18.89 -10.14
N ASN A 22 9.44 -18.98 -8.90
CA ASN A 22 10.81 -19.28 -8.42
C ASN A 22 11.71 -18.09 -8.02
N GLY A 23 11.24 -17.19 -7.19
CA GLY A 23 12.13 -16.46 -6.27
C GLY A 23 12.34 -17.30 -5.00
N SER A 24 13.54 -17.78 -4.74
CA SER A 24 13.86 -18.45 -3.46
C SER A 24 14.01 -17.40 -2.38
N PHE A 25 12.95 -17.17 -1.62
CA PHE A 25 12.96 -16.32 -0.43
C PHE A 25 13.74 -17.04 0.69
N CYS A 26 14.79 -16.43 1.20
CA CYS A 26 15.62 -16.99 2.27
C CYS A 26 15.20 -16.48 3.67
N SER A 27 13.91 -16.51 3.99
CA SER A 27 13.47 -16.57 5.38
C SER A 27 13.26 -18.02 5.77
N LYS A 28 13.55 -18.42 7.02
CA LYS A 28 13.23 -19.76 7.51
C LYS A 28 11.75 -20.02 7.31
N GLU A 29 11.40 -20.76 6.25
CA GLU A 29 10.01 -21.15 5.99
C GLU A 29 9.49 -21.96 7.17
N VAL A 30 8.50 -21.40 7.85
CA VAL A 30 7.76 -22.07 8.89
C VAL A 30 6.50 -22.65 8.27
N LEU A 31 6.18 -23.89 8.54
CA LEU A 31 4.95 -24.53 8.07
C LEU A 31 3.85 -24.35 9.10
N THR A 32 2.67 -23.97 8.65
CA THR A 32 1.51 -23.69 9.50
C THR A 32 0.54 -24.86 9.56
N ASN A 33 -0.51 -24.72 10.35
CA ASN A 33 -1.66 -25.63 10.39
C ASN A 33 -2.76 -25.28 9.39
N HIS A 34 -2.48 -24.46 8.39
CA HIS A 34 -3.38 -24.03 7.34
C HIS A 34 -3.12 -24.79 6.04
N TRP A 35 -4.18 -25.10 5.29
CA TRP A 35 -4.12 -25.73 3.97
C TRP A 35 -4.98 -25.00 2.95
N PHE A 36 -4.41 -24.78 1.79
CA PHE A 36 -5.16 -24.49 0.57
C PHE A 36 -5.67 -25.81 0.01
N VAL A 37 -6.96 -25.91 -0.27
CA VAL A 37 -7.61 -27.10 -0.83
C VAL A 37 -8.44 -26.71 -2.04
N GLU A 38 -8.14 -27.32 -3.18
CA GLU A 38 -8.89 -27.17 -4.44
C GLU A 38 -9.65 -28.44 -4.72
N LEU A 39 -10.95 -28.33 -5.01
CA LEU A 39 -11.82 -29.43 -5.41
C LEU A 39 -11.97 -29.47 -6.93
N HIS A 40 -12.19 -30.69 -7.50
CA HIS A 40 -12.47 -30.85 -8.93
C HIS A 40 -13.80 -30.20 -9.31
N ALA A 41 -14.81 -30.31 -8.45
CA ALA A 41 -16.12 -29.72 -8.60
C ALA A 41 -16.77 -29.68 -7.19
N GLY A 42 -17.84 -28.91 -7.06
CA GLY A 42 -18.57 -28.79 -5.82
C GLY A 42 -18.52 -27.38 -5.26
N GLY A 43 -19.13 -27.17 -4.10
CA GLY A 43 -19.24 -25.91 -3.42
C GLY A 43 -18.92 -26.05 -1.92
N LYS A 44 -19.44 -25.13 -1.14
CA LYS A 44 -19.24 -25.05 0.32
C LYS A 44 -19.57 -26.35 1.04
N GLU A 45 -20.71 -26.99 0.72
CA GLU A 45 -21.17 -28.22 1.37
C GLU A 45 -20.20 -29.37 1.17
N GLN A 46 -19.71 -29.55 -0.08
CA GLN A 46 -18.72 -30.61 -0.40
C GLN A 46 -17.38 -30.30 0.30
N ALA A 47 -16.97 -29.04 0.38
CA ALA A 47 -15.75 -28.67 1.09
C ALA A 47 -15.85 -28.97 2.59
N ILE A 48 -17.00 -28.69 3.22
CA ILE A 48 -17.26 -29.03 4.62
C ILE A 48 -17.22 -30.56 4.83
N GLU A 49 -17.82 -31.33 3.92
CA GLU A 49 -17.80 -32.80 3.97
C GLU A 49 -16.37 -33.36 3.85
N VAL A 50 -15.59 -32.86 2.89
CA VAL A 50 -14.18 -33.22 2.70
C VAL A 50 -13.36 -32.89 3.95
N ALA A 51 -13.52 -31.70 4.52
CA ALA A 51 -12.83 -31.31 5.74
C ALA A 51 -13.14 -32.26 6.88
N LYS A 52 -14.42 -32.50 7.16
CA LYS A 52 -14.88 -33.42 8.23
C LYS A 52 -14.34 -34.83 8.05
N LYS A 53 -14.46 -35.43 6.86
CA LYS A 53 -13.97 -36.80 6.57
C LYS A 53 -12.45 -36.90 6.69
N SER A 54 -11.73 -35.83 6.39
CA SER A 54 -10.27 -35.78 6.46
C SER A 54 -9.72 -35.36 7.83
N GLY A 55 -10.60 -34.96 8.78
CA GLY A 55 -10.21 -34.50 10.13
C GLY A 55 -9.71 -33.07 10.18
N PHE A 56 -10.17 -32.23 9.23
CA PHE A 56 -9.89 -30.80 9.16
C PHE A 56 -11.11 -29.99 9.56
N THR A 57 -10.86 -28.72 9.91
CA THR A 57 -11.88 -27.70 10.08
C THR A 57 -11.95 -26.88 8.79
N TYR A 58 -13.14 -26.72 8.24
CA TYR A 58 -13.40 -25.79 7.15
C TYR A 58 -13.39 -24.35 7.71
N VAL A 59 -12.66 -23.44 7.08
CA VAL A 59 -12.60 -22.02 7.44
C VAL A 59 -13.51 -21.21 6.52
N GLY A 60 -13.29 -21.30 5.22
CA GLY A 60 -14.03 -20.52 4.23
C GLY A 60 -13.56 -20.77 2.81
N PRO A 61 -14.22 -20.17 1.81
CA PRO A 61 -13.70 -20.12 0.45
C PRO A 61 -12.48 -19.21 0.37
N VAL A 62 -11.63 -19.43 -0.63
CA VAL A 62 -10.53 -18.51 -0.98
C VAL A 62 -11.06 -17.53 -2.03
N LEU A 63 -11.06 -16.24 -1.73
CA LEU A 63 -11.55 -15.18 -2.63
C LEU A 63 -12.95 -15.48 -3.20
N GLU A 64 -13.87 -15.94 -2.33
CA GLU A 64 -15.25 -16.32 -2.69
C GLU A 64 -15.36 -17.44 -3.75
N SER A 65 -14.30 -18.19 -3.99
CA SER A 65 -14.28 -19.28 -4.95
C SER A 65 -15.24 -20.42 -4.56
N ASN A 66 -15.86 -21.05 -5.57
CA ASN A 66 -16.68 -22.25 -5.39
C ASN A 66 -15.88 -23.55 -5.38
N THR A 67 -14.57 -23.50 -5.65
CA THR A 67 -13.71 -24.69 -5.76
C THR A 67 -12.44 -24.61 -4.92
N GLU A 68 -12.02 -23.43 -4.47
CA GLU A 68 -10.82 -23.21 -3.67
C GLU A 68 -11.19 -22.85 -2.23
N PHE A 69 -10.62 -23.54 -1.25
CA PHE A 69 -11.04 -23.45 0.15
C PHE A 69 -9.84 -23.40 1.10
N HIS A 70 -10.04 -22.74 2.22
CA HIS A 70 -9.13 -22.69 3.35
C HIS A 70 -9.54 -23.70 4.42
N PHE A 71 -8.62 -24.60 4.78
CA PHE A 71 -8.80 -25.58 5.84
C PHE A 71 -7.73 -25.43 6.92
N ILE A 72 -8.09 -25.76 8.17
CA ILE A 72 -7.18 -25.80 9.32
C ILE A 72 -7.21 -27.20 9.95
N HIS A 73 -6.06 -27.67 10.45
CA HIS A 73 -5.95 -28.91 11.21
C HIS A 73 -5.51 -28.63 12.64
N ASN A 74 -6.44 -28.71 13.61
CA ASN A 74 -6.24 -28.30 14.99
C ASN A 74 -5.18 -29.10 15.77
N ALA A 75 -4.90 -30.34 15.37
CA ALA A 75 -3.84 -31.17 15.99
C ALA A 75 -2.43 -30.88 15.42
N VAL A 76 -2.32 -30.01 14.41
CA VAL A 76 -1.03 -29.58 13.85
C VAL A 76 -0.66 -28.24 14.48
N PRO A 77 0.54 -28.08 15.06
CA PRO A 77 0.98 -26.80 15.59
C PRO A 77 0.95 -25.70 14.52
N HIS A 78 0.59 -24.47 14.93
CA HIS A 78 0.56 -23.31 14.04
C HIS A 78 1.95 -22.98 13.45
N SER A 79 3.02 -23.39 14.10
CA SER A 79 4.40 -23.21 13.66
C SER A 79 5.17 -24.51 13.79
N ARG A 80 5.75 -24.99 12.68
CA ARG A 80 6.58 -26.19 12.65
C ARG A 80 7.61 -26.17 11.53
N THR A 81 8.70 -26.89 11.72
CA THR A 81 9.82 -26.95 10.76
C THR A 81 9.66 -28.02 9.68
N LYS A 82 8.76 -28.99 9.86
CA LYS A 82 8.58 -30.12 8.94
C LYS A 82 7.15 -30.19 8.40
N ARG A 83 7.01 -30.51 7.12
CA ARG A 83 5.71 -30.70 6.46
C ARG A 83 4.88 -31.79 7.11
N SER A 84 3.59 -31.57 7.21
CA SER A 84 2.61 -32.57 7.67
C SER A 84 2.17 -33.47 6.52
N ILE A 85 3.07 -34.36 6.10
CA ILE A 85 2.87 -35.21 4.91
C ILE A 85 1.63 -36.10 5.08
N THR A 86 1.44 -36.69 6.27
CA THR A 86 0.31 -37.59 6.55
C THR A 86 -1.03 -36.90 6.35
N HIS A 87 -1.22 -35.70 6.91
CA HIS A 87 -2.46 -34.96 6.79
C HIS A 87 -2.70 -34.48 5.35
N THR A 88 -1.64 -34.01 4.67
CA THR A 88 -1.72 -33.62 3.26
C THR A 88 -2.08 -34.81 2.35
N ARG A 89 -1.51 -36.00 2.59
CA ARG A 89 -1.84 -37.22 1.85
C ARG A 89 -3.28 -37.66 2.08
N LYS A 90 -3.78 -37.52 3.32
CA LYS A 90 -5.17 -37.84 3.66
C LYS A 90 -6.16 -36.96 2.88
N LEU A 91 -5.89 -35.66 2.77
CA LEU A 91 -6.67 -34.77 1.92
C LEU A 91 -6.62 -35.18 0.44
N LYS A 92 -5.39 -35.37 -0.10
CA LYS A 92 -5.19 -35.75 -1.50
C LYS A 92 -5.77 -37.12 -1.88
N ALA A 93 -5.99 -37.98 -0.92
CA ALA A 93 -6.64 -39.29 -1.15
C ALA A 93 -8.17 -39.17 -1.33
N HIS A 94 -8.78 -38.04 -0.98
CA HIS A 94 -10.21 -37.85 -1.14
C HIS A 94 -10.55 -37.61 -2.63
N PRO A 95 -11.54 -38.32 -3.22
CA PRO A 95 -11.82 -38.27 -4.66
C PRO A 95 -12.18 -36.88 -5.20
N LEU A 96 -12.76 -36.02 -4.37
CA LEU A 96 -13.12 -34.63 -4.76
C LEU A 96 -11.94 -33.68 -4.72
N VAL A 97 -10.82 -34.03 -4.08
CA VAL A 97 -9.68 -33.10 -3.91
C VAL A 97 -8.77 -33.16 -5.13
N LYS A 98 -8.70 -32.05 -5.85
CA LYS A 98 -7.78 -31.84 -6.97
C LYS A 98 -6.39 -31.48 -6.49
N ARG A 99 -6.29 -30.60 -5.48
CA ARG A 99 -5.02 -30.11 -4.94
C ARG A 99 -5.16 -29.84 -3.44
N ALA A 100 -4.12 -30.15 -2.67
CA ALA A 100 -4.01 -29.76 -1.28
C ALA A 100 -2.57 -29.36 -0.96
N VAL A 101 -2.37 -28.16 -0.39
CA VAL A 101 -1.06 -27.58 -0.10
C VAL A 101 -1.08 -27.01 1.31
N GLN A 102 -0.20 -27.53 2.18
CA GLN A 102 0.06 -26.93 3.48
C GLN A 102 0.73 -25.57 3.30
N GLN A 103 0.25 -24.55 3.99
CA GLN A 103 0.73 -23.20 3.86
C GLN A 103 2.03 -22.98 4.64
N THR A 104 2.94 -22.21 4.05
CA THR A 104 4.09 -21.65 4.74
C THR A 104 3.69 -20.37 5.45
N GLY A 105 4.21 -20.18 6.65
CA GLY A 105 4.09 -18.95 7.41
C GLY A 105 5.28 -18.03 7.14
N PHE A 106 5.03 -16.74 7.11
CA PHE A 106 6.04 -15.69 6.99
C PHE A 106 5.70 -14.55 7.93
N ILE A 107 6.64 -13.64 8.13
CA ILE A 107 6.50 -12.54 9.08
C ILE A 107 6.09 -11.28 8.32
N ARG A 108 5.19 -10.49 8.93
CA ARG A 108 4.87 -9.12 8.56
C ARG A 108 5.05 -8.23 9.77
N HIS A 109 5.56 -7.05 9.56
CA HIS A 109 5.82 -6.07 10.60
C HIS A 109 4.93 -4.85 10.40
N LYS A 110 4.33 -4.37 11.49
CA LYS A 110 3.70 -3.06 11.55
C LYS A 110 4.79 -2.00 11.43
N ARG A 111 4.52 -0.95 10.67
CA ARG A 111 5.41 0.18 10.49
C ARG A 111 5.06 1.24 11.53
N GLY A 112 6.05 1.68 12.32
CA GLY A 112 5.90 2.65 13.39
C GLY A 112 7.14 2.64 14.28
N TYR A 113 7.60 3.81 14.70
CA TYR A 113 8.81 3.94 15.51
C TYR A 113 8.66 3.23 16.85
N LYS A 114 9.59 2.29 17.15
CA LYS A 114 9.62 1.45 18.36
C LYS A 114 10.35 2.15 19.50
N ASP A 115 9.78 3.15 20.12
CA ASP A 115 10.29 3.68 21.38
C ASP A 115 9.27 3.47 22.52
N HIS A 116 8.80 2.24 22.68
CA HIS A 116 7.93 1.83 23.77
C HIS A 116 8.71 1.08 24.83
N LYS A 117 9.24 1.82 25.80
CA LYS A 117 9.37 1.27 27.15
C LYS A 117 7.95 1.20 27.70
N GLY A 118 7.40 -0.02 27.71
CA GLY A 118 5.99 -0.26 28.06
C GLY A 118 5.58 0.39 29.37
N VAL A 119 4.39 0.96 29.37
CA VAL A 119 3.67 1.27 30.59
C VAL A 119 3.32 -0.08 31.24
N PRO A 120 3.61 -0.28 32.52
CA PRO A 120 3.23 -1.53 33.20
C PRO A 120 1.71 -1.71 33.18
N LEU A 121 1.26 -2.90 32.80
CA LEU A 121 -0.16 -3.29 32.75
C LEU A 121 -0.93 -3.13 34.07
N SER A 122 -0.24 -2.88 35.18
CA SER A 122 -0.83 -2.70 36.52
C SER A 122 -1.74 -1.48 36.65
N ASP A 123 -1.68 -0.52 35.72
CA ASP A 123 -2.38 0.78 35.84
C ASP A 123 -3.56 0.91 34.88
N ILE A 124 -3.93 -0.15 34.12
CA ILE A 124 -5.01 -0.13 33.15
C ILE A 124 -6.21 -0.94 33.71
N ALA A 125 -7.23 -0.23 34.14
CA ALA A 125 -8.49 -0.85 34.53
C ALA A 125 -9.27 -1.29 33.28
N LEU A 126 -9.55 -2.58 33.14
CA LEU A 126 -10.44 -3.12 32.12
C LEU A 126 -11.88 -2.67 32.38
N PRO A 127 -12.64 -2.20 31.38
CA PRO A 127 -14.06 -1.94 31.56
C PRO A 127 -14.80 -3.23 31.89
N SER A 128 -15.73 -3.18 32.85
CA SER A 128 -16.53 -4.34 33.22
C SER A 128 -17.53 -4.68 32.09
N PRO A 129 -17.92 -5.96 31.93
CA PRO A 129 -18.93 -6.35 30.95
C PRO A 129 -20.26 -5.59 31.08
N GLU A 130 -20.62 -5.15 32.28
CA GLU A 130 -21.86 -4.39 32.56
C GLU A 130 -21.80 -2.95 32.01
N LEU A 131 -20.60 -2.37 31.85
CA LEU A 131 -20.41 -1.06 31.22
C LEU A 131 -20.61 -1.13 29.71
N ILE A 132 -20.36 -2.30 29.11
CA ILE A 132 -20.50 -2.56 27.66
C ILE A 132 -22.00 -2.58 27.27
N ASP A 133 -22.84 -3.19 28.09
CA ASP A 133 -24.30 -3.27 27.85
C ASP A 133 -25.01 -1.91 28.03
N LEU A 134 -24.55 -1.10 28.98
CA LEU A 134 -25.10 0.25 29.23
C LEU A 134 -24.80 1.24 28.08
N LEU A 135 -23.70 1.06 27.36
CA LEU A 135 -23.30 1.92 26.24
C LEU A 135 -24.05 1.59 24.92
N GLN A 136 -24.66 0.42 24.83
CA GLN A 136 -25.42 0.02 23.63
C GLN A 136 -26.84 0.64 23.57
N ASP A 137 -27.43 1.01 24.68
CA ASP A 137 -28.80 1.56 24.74
C ASP A 137 -28.89 3.07 24.45
N GLU A 138 -27.80 3.83 24.56
CA GLU A 138 -27.80 5.28 24.28
C GLU A 138 -27.58 5.65 22.79
N LEU A 139 -27.46 4.66 21.89
CA LEU A 139 -26.96 4.81 20.51
C LEU A 139 -27.97 5.29 19.47
N ASN A 140 -29.20 5.66 19.82
CA ASN A 140 -30.27 5.91 18.83
C ASN A 140 -30.68 7.37 18.61
N VAL A 141 -29.89 8.36 19.01
CA VAL A 141 -30.27 9.77 18.75
C VAL A 141 -29.21 10.43 17.85
N ARG A 142 -29.38 10.37 16.55
CA ARG A 142 -28.78 11.33 15.62
C ARG A 142 -29.48 12.67 15.76
N ILE A 143 -28.84 13.62 16.41
CA ILE A 143 -29.30 15.02 16.39
C ILE A 143 -28.64 15.67 15.17
N ASP A 144 -29.43 15.95 14.15
CA ASP A 144 -29.03 16.85 13.07
C ASP A 144 -28.90 18.27 13.64
N SER A 145 -27.66 18.66 13.93
CA SER A 145 -27.36 20.02 14.39
C SER A 145 -27.12 20.96 13.21
N PRO A 146 -27.85 22.09 13.13
CA PRO A 146 -27.86 22.91 11.91
C PRO A 146 -26.67 23.83 11.68
N LEU A 147 -25.67 23.89 12.56
CA LEU A 147 -24.44 24.69 12.34
C LEU A 147 -23.27 24.03 13.08
N ARG A 148 -22.41 23.35 12.35
CA ARG A 148 -21.15 22.85 12.91
C ARG A 148 -20.26 24.04 13.32
N PRO A 149 -19.58 23.96 14.49
CA PRO A 149 -18.61 24.96 14.88
C PRO A 149 -17.55 25.19 13.80
N LYS A 150 -17.08 26.42 13.64
CA LYS A 150 -16.03 26.77 12.67
C LYS A 150 -14.72 25.99 12.93
N GLN A 151 -14.46 25.67 14.20
CA GLN A 151 -13.35 24.84 14.65
C GLN A 151 -13.93 23.63 15.40
N PRO A 152 -13.34 22.42 15.28
CA PRO A 152 -13.70 21.27 16.07
C PRO A 152 -13.54 21.54 17.58
N ASN A 153 -14.41 20.96 18.39
CA ASN A 153 -14.33 21.08 19.86
C ASN A 153 -13.56 19.93 20.52
N ASP A 154 -12.98 19.04 19.73
CA ASP A 154 -12.30 17.84 20.15
C ASP A 154 -10.96 18.20 20.80
N PRO A 155 -10.63 17.61 21.98
CA PRO A 155 -9.53 18.09 22.82
C PRO A 155 -8.14 18.06 22.16
N LEU A 156 -7.90 17.08 21.27
CA LEU A 156 -6.62 16.93 20.58
C LEU A 156 -6.54 17.66 19.24
N PHE A 157 -7.61 18.27 18.74
CA PHE A 157 -7.57 18.95 17.43
C PHE A 157 -6.42 19.96 17.34
N SER A 158 -6.12 20.68 18.40
CA SER A 158 -4.98 21.60 18.43
C SER A 158 -3.60 20.91 18.33
N LYS A 159 -3.56 19.58 18.50
CA LYS A 159 -2.37 18.74 18.36
C LYS A 159 -2.29 18.03 17.00
N GLU A 160 -3.37 18.01 16.25
CA GLU A 160 -3.47 17.42 14.90
C GLU A 160 -2.93 18.40 13.85
N TRP A 161 -1.63 18.69 13.96
CA TRP A 161 -0.95 19.64 13.09
C TRP A 161 -0.95 19.18 11.62
N TYR A 162 -1.08 17.89 11.35
CA TYR A 162 -1.22 17.33 10.00
C TYR A 162 -2.55 17.73 9.33
N LEU A 163 -3.59 18.02 10.13
CA LEU A 163 -4.86 18.56 9.65
C LEU A 163 -4.83 20.09 9.53
N LYS A 164 -4.18 20.75 10.51
CA LYS A 164 -4.05 22.21 10.57
C LYS A 164 -2.77 22.61 11.27
N ASN A 165 -1.78 23.00 10.50
CA ASN A 165 -0.51 23.46 11.03
C ASN A 165 -0.50 24.99 11.22
N THR A 166 -0.51 25.41 12.48
CA THR A 166 -0.40 26.83 12.88
C THR A 166 0.99 27.17 13.43
N GLY A 167 1.95 26.23 13.32
CA GLY A 167 3.29 26.33 13.91
C GLY A 167 3.41 25.66 15.28
N GLN A 168 2.36 24.98 15.75
CA GLN A 168 2.42 24.15 16.96
C GLN A 168 3.50 23.08 16.80
N SER A 169 4.09 22.66 17.90
CA SER A 169 5.16 21.63 17.91
C SER A 169 6.38 21.99 17.03
N GLY A 170 6.63 23.30 16.81
CA GLY A 170 7.74 23.76 15.99
C GLY A 170 7.54 23.61 14.48
N GLY A 171 6.32 23.34 14.03
CA GLY A 171 5.98 23.15 12.63
C GLY A 171 5.98 24.46 11.80
N ILE A 172 5.82 24.31 10.49
CA ILE A 172 5.70 25.43 9.56
C ILE A 172 4.21 25.72 9.31
N PRO A 173 3.70 26.92 9.65
CA PRO A 173 2.30 27.26 9.42
C PRO A 173 1.87 27.04 7.97
N GLY A 174 0.73 26.36 7.77
CA GLY A 174 0.18 26.01 6.46
C GLY A 174 0.88 24.85 5.74
N LEU A 175 1.77 24.13 6.42
CA LEU A 175 2.31 22.87 5.95
C LEU A 175 1.49 21.73 6.57
N ASP A 176 0.35 21.43 5.95
CA ASP A 176 -0.62 20.43 6.36
C ASP A 176 -1.35 19.84 5.14
N LEU A 177 -2.30 18.92 5.39
CA LEU A 177 -3.08 18.24 4.35
C LEU A 177 -4.14 19.12 3.69
N ASN A 178 -4.33 20.37 4.13
CA ASN A 178 -5.37 21.28 3.63
C ASN A 178 -6.79 20.70 3.68
N VAL A 179 -7.08 19.92 4.73
CA VAL A 179 -8.39 19.26 4.88
C VAL A 179 -9.52 20.25 5.14
N GLU A 180 -9.25 21.37 5.86
CA GLU A 180 -10.24 22.40 6.14
C GLU A 180 -10.85 22.98 4.85
N ALA A 181 -10.10 23.03 3.74
CA ALA A 181 -10.61 23.46 2.44
C ALA A 181 -11.62 22.45 1.85
N ALA A 182 -11.40 21.15 2.04
CA ALA A 182 -12.36 20.11 1.64
C ALA A 182 -13.60 20.13 2.53
N TRP A 183 -13.44 20.22 3.87
CA TRP A 183 -14.52 20.29 4.83
C TRP A 183 -15.42 21.51 4.63
N ALA A 184 -14.82 22.67 4.32
CA ALA A 184 -15.58 23.90 4.04
C ALA A 184 -16.51 23.78 2.82
N LYS A 185 -16.21 22.87 1.89
CA LYS A 185 -17.04 22.52 0.72
C LYS A 185 -18.07 21.44 1.03
N GLY A 186 -18.08 20.90 2.26
CA GLY A 186 -19.01 19.88 2.71
C GLY A 186 -18.55 18.44 2.51
N TYR A 187 -17.30 18.22 2.06
CA TYR A 187 -16.74 16.87 1.91
C TYR A 187 -16.08 16.41 3.21
N THR A 188 -16.60 15.33 3.78
CA THR A 188 -16.24 14.83 5.10
C THR A 188 -16.05 13.30 5.13
N GLY A 189 -16.14 12.65 3.95
CA GLY A 189 -15.95 11.21 3.75
C GLY A 189 -17.24 10.37 3.78
N LYS A 190 -18.41 10.98 3.70
CA LYS A 190 -19.70 10.27 3.79
C LYS A 190 -19.84 9.16 2.77
N ASN A 191 -20.41 8.03 3.24
CA ASN A 191 -20.68 6.84 2.43
C ASN A 191 -19.42 6.16 1.85
N VAL A 192 -18.22 6.47 2.35
CA VAL A 192 -16.99 5.78 2.00
C VAL A 192 -16.59 4.87 3.15
N THR A 193 -16.25 3.62 2.85
CA THR A 193 -15.73 2.64 3.83
C THR A 193 -14.26 2.38 3.57
N THR A 194 -13.44 2.63 4.59
CA THR A 194 -12.01 2.26 4.60
C THR A 194 -11.79 1.07 5.52
N ALA A 195 -11.19 0.00 5.01
CA ALA A 195 -10.79 -1.15 5.81
C ALA A 195 -9.35 -1.00 6.32
N ILE A 196 -9.16 -1.15 7.61
CA ILE A 196 -7.85 -1.20 8.28
C ILE A 196 -7.43 -2.65 8.36
N MET A 197 -6.45 -3.03 7.55
CA MET A 197 -5.85 -4.37 7.55
C MET A 197 -4.73 -4.39 8.59
N ASP A 198 -5.02 -4.76 9.84
CA ASP A 198 -4.08 -4.61 10.94
C ASP A 198 -4.33 -5.60 12.10
N ASP A 199 -4.04 -5.18 13.33
CA ASP A 199 -4.19 -5.98 14.56
C ASP A 199 -5.59 -5.90 15.19
N GLY A 200 -6.52 -5.22 14.53
CA GLY A 200 -7.90 -4.99 14.98
C GLY A 200 -8.22 -3.52 15.20
N ILE A 201 -9.46 -3.23 15.52
CA ILE A 201 -9.96 -1.89 15.88
C ILE A 201 -10.72 -2.01 17.20
N ASP A 202 -10.43 -1.14 18.17
CA ASP A 202 -11.28 -0.92 19.33
C ASP A 202 -12.56 -0.19 18.88
N TYR A 203 -13.50 -0.97 18.33
CA TYR A 203 -14.75 -0.44 17.79
C TYR A 203 -15.74 0.02 18.87
N LEU A 204 -15.43 -0.19 20.16
CA LEU A 204 -16.17 0.36 21.29
C LEU A 204 -15.68 1.75 21.69
N HIS A 205 -14.53 2.18 21.16
CA HIS A 205 -13.96 3.50 21.42
C HIS A 205 -14.98 4.61 21.10
N GLY A 206 -15.18 5.55 22.04
CA GLY A 206 -16.20 6.60 21.91
C GLY A 206 -16.08 7.46 20.67
N ASP A 207 -14.86 7.58 20.15
CA ASP A 207 -14.52 8.38 18.97
C ASP A 207 -14.63 7.60 17.63
N LEU A 208 -14.76 6.27 17.68
CA LEU A 208 -14.82 5.40 16.50
C LEU A 208 -16.16 4.70 16.32
N ARG A 209 -16.87 4.41 17.42
CA ARG A 209 -18.06 3.55 17.42
C ARG A 209 -19.15 3.97 16.44
N ASN A 210 -19.34 5.28 16.23
CA ASN A 210 -20.37 5.82 15.34
C ASN A 210 -19.99 5.67 13.85
N ASN A 211 -18.70 5.52 13.57
CA ASN A 211 -18.14 5.39 12.23
C ASN A 211 -17.67 3.95 11.94
N TYR A 212 -17.91 3.02 12.88
CA TYR A 212 -17.52 1.63 12.69
C TYR A 212 -18.49 0.86 11.78
N ASN A 213 -17.95 0.24 10.74
CA ASN A 213 -18.72 -0.62 9.82
C ASN A 213 -18.57 -2.10 10.20
N ALA A 214 -19.43 -2.56 11.11
CA ALA A 214 -19.41 -3.96 11.57
C ALA A 214 -19.67 -4.97 10.43
N LYS A 215 -20.45 -4.62 9.41
CA LYS A 215 -20.77 -5.52 8.29
C LYS A 215 -19.54 -5.81 7.40
N ALA A 216 -18.69 -4.80 7.22
CA ALA A 216 -17.48 -4.90 6.42
C ALA A 216 -16.27 -5.38 7.23
N SER A 217 -16.43 -5.61 8.53
CA SER A 217 -15.35 -6.02 9.44
C SER A 217 -15.26 -7.53 9.58
N TYR A 218 -14.03 -8.04 9.76
CA TYR A 218 -13.78 -9.46 9.96
C TYR A 218 -12.47 -9.73 10.70
N ASP A 219 -12.45 -10.80 11.49
CA ASP A 219 -11.26 -11.33 12.15
C ASP A 219 -10.74 -12.58 11.44
N PHE A 220 -9.67 -12.41 10.66
CA PHE A 220 -9.01 -13.50 9.95
C PHE A 220 -8.09 -14.33 10.85
N SER A 221 -7.75 -13.84 12.02
CA SER A 221 -6.94 -14.56 13.01
C SER A 221 -7.75 -15.57 13.80
N SER A 222 -8.98 -15.20 14.20
CA SER A 222 -9.91 -16.07 14.93
C SER A 222 -11.00 -16.68 14.04
N ASN A 223 -11.17 -16.15 12.82
CA ASN A 223 -12.19 -16.54 11.86
C ASN A 223 -13.60 -16.26 12.37
N ASP A 224 -13.85 -15.03 12.81
CA ASP A 224 -15.14 -14.54 13.26
C ASP A 224 -15.38 -13.08 12.82
N HIS A 225 -16.51 -12.47 13.24
CA HIS A 225 -16.89 -11.11 12.85
C HIS A 225 -16.48 -10.04 13.86
N PHE A 226 -15.62 -10.34 14.83
CA PHE A 226 -15.27 -9.46 15.94
C PHE A 226 -13.78 -9.10 15.93
N PRO A 227 -13.32 -8.16 15.08
CA PRO A 227 -11.92 -7.79 14.96
C PRO A 227 -11.47 -6.89 16.11
N TYR A 228 -11.88 -7.20 17.35
CA TYR A 228 -11.44 -6.48 18.52
C TYR A 228 -9.97 -6.80 18.82
N PRO A 229 -9.14 -5.81 19.18
CA PRO A 229 -7.72 -6.03 19.47
C PRO A 229 -7.51 -7.01 20.62
N ARG A 230 -6.52 -7.88 20.52
CA ARG A 230 -6.14 -8.77 21.63
C ARG A 230 -5.20 -8.07 22.58
N TYR A 231 -5.49 -8.18 23.87
CA TYR A 231 -4.64 -7.69 24.94
C TYR A 231 -3.90 -8.87 25.57
N THR A 232 -2.65 -9.04 25.18
CA THR A 232 -1.77 -10.06 25.78
C THR A 232 -0.47 -9.38 26.18
N ASP A 233 0.21 -9.89 27.23
CA ASP A 233 1.45 -9.35 27.76
C ASP A 233 2.60 -9.27 26.75
N THR A 234 2.53 -10.06 25.67
CA THR A 234 3.55 -10.15 24.62
C THR A 234 3.20 -9.36 23.36
N TRP A 235 1.92 -8.97 23.18
CA TRP A 235 1.42 -8.31 21.96
C TRP A 235 0.48 -7.18 22.32
N PHE A 236 1.00 -5.96 22.29
CA PHE A 236 0.16 -4.78 22.47
C PHE A 236 -0.38 -4.35 21.10
N ASN A 237 -1.68 -4.54 20.89
CA ASN A 237 -2.34 -4.35 19.59
C ASN A 237 -3.16 -3.06 19.57
N SER A 238 -2.49 -1.92 19.59
CA SER A 238 -3.12 -0.59 19.50
C SER A 238 -3.06 0.01 18.10
N HIS A 239 -2.28 -0.58 17.22
CA HIS A 239 -1.86 0.04 15.99
C HIS A 239 -3.03 0.29 15.03
N GLY A 240 -3.87 -0.71 14.77
CA GLY A 240 -5.04 -0.55 13.90
C GLY A 240 -6.08 0.45 14.45
N THR A 241 -6.24 0.54 15.78
CA THR A 241 -7.10 1.55 16.42
C THR A 241 -6.58 2.96 16.19
N ARG A 242 -5.26 3.17 16.27
CA ARG A 242 -4.61 4.46 15.98
C ARG A 242 -4.82 4.87 14.53
N CYS A 243 -4.56 3.96 13.59
CA CYS A 243 -4.80 4.20 12.16
C CYS A 243 -6.28 4.53 11.85
N ALA A 244 -7.22 3.86 12.52
CA ALA A 244 -8.65 4.12 12.35
C ALA A 244 -9.05 5.53 12.78
N GLY A 245 -8.48 6.05 13.88
CA GLY A 245 -8.74 7.39 14.38
C GLY A 245 -8.29 8.49 13.43
N GLU A 246 -7.12 8.34 12.80
CA GLU A 246 -6.63 9.30 11.81
C GLU A 246 -7.58 9.44 10.61
N ILE A 247 -8.24 8.35 10.21
CA ILE A 247 -9.18 8.36 9.10
C ILE A 247 -10.52 8.93 9.53
N ALA A 248 -11.11 8.44 10.64
CA ALA A 248 -12.52 8.55 10.92
C ALA A 248 -12.87 8.80 12.40
N ALA A 249 -11.98 9.35 13.22
CA ALA A 249 -12.39 9.86 14.53
C ALA A 249 -13.49 10.90 14.35
N ALA A 250 -14.56 10.77 15.16
CA ALA A 250 -15.79 11.55 14.97
C ALA A 250 -15.62 12.97 15.46
N ARG A 251 -15.94 13.94 14.62
CA ARG A 251 -15.83 15.37 14.92
C ARG A 251 -16.88 15.85 15.91
N ASP A 252 -16.52 16.83 16.73
CA ASP A 252 -17.41 17.61 17.63
C ASP A 252 -18.09 16.76 18.72
N ASN A 253 -17.39 15.74 19.22
CA ASN A 253 -17.90 14.86 20.29
C ASN A 253 -17.17 15.01 21.64
N ASN A 254 -16.17 15.92 21.74
CA ASN A 254 -15.32 16.16 22.91
C ASN A 254 -14.43 14.95 23.30
N ILE A 255 -14.13 14.04 22.34
CA ILE A 255 -13.27 12.89 22.57
C ILE A 255 -12.09 12.99 21.60
N CYS A 256 -10.90 12.62 22.02
CA CYS A 256 -9.63 12.62 21.26
C CYS A 256 -9.51 13.76 20.22
N GLY A 257 -9.62 13.44 18.96
CA GLY A 257 -9.39 14.35 17.84
C GLY A 257 -10.41 14.24 16.72
N VAL A 258 -9.96 14.51 15.49
CA VAL A 258 -10.83 14.51 14.31
C VAL A 258 -10.17 13.71 13.20
N GLY A 259 -10.86 12.76 12.62
CA GLY A 259 -10.40 12.06 11.44
C GLY A 259 -10.34 12.96 10.20
N VAL A 260 -9.40 12.69 9.30
CA VAL A 260 -9.31 13.37 8.00
C VAL A 260 -10.65 13.36 7.28
N ALA A 261 -11.34 12.21 7.33
CA ALA A 261 -12.66 11.96 6.76
C ALA A 261 -13.66 11.57 7.87
N TYR A 262 -13.93 12.46 8.79
CA TYR A 262 -14.62 12.22 10.06
C TYR A 262 -16.07 11.74 9.98
N ASP A 263 -16.70 11.77 8.82
CA ASP A 263 -18.02 11.16 8.55
C ASP A 263 -17.91 9.87 7.69
N SER A 264 -16.68 9.39 7.41
CA SER A 264 -16.47 8.11 6.71
C SER A 264 -16.62 6.92 7.67
N LEU A 265 -16.74 5.73 7.10
CA LEU A 265 -16.81 4.50 7.86
C LEU A 265 -15.46 3.77 7.87
N VAL A 266 -15.10 3.17 9.00
CA VAL A 266 -13.94 2.29 9.13
C VAL A 266 -14.36 0.86 9.44
N ALA A 267 -13.72 -0.11 8.78
CA ALA A 267 -13.88 -1.53 9.03
C ALA A 267 -12.55 -2.13 9.51
N GLY A 268 -12.58 -3.00 10.50
CA GLY A 268 -11.40 -3.72 10.98
C GLY A 268 -11.26 -5.06 10.27
N LEU A 269 -10.10 -5.32 9.69
CA LEU A 269 -9.70 -6.62 9.16
C LEU A 269 -8.51 -7.12 10.00
N ARG A 270 -8.80 -7.81 11.10
CA ARG A 270 -7.77 -8.28 12.02
C ARG A 270 -7.01 -9.45 11.42
N MET A 271 -5.70 -9.29 11.22
CA MET A 271 -4.83 -10.27 10.60
C MET A 271 -3.38 -10.27 11.13
N LEU A 272 -2.93 -9.19 11.75
CA LEU A 272 -1.52 -9.00 12.16
C LEU A 272 -1.23 -9.29 13.63
N ASP A 273 -2.11 -9.92 14.34
CA ASP A 273 -1.96 -10.27 15.76
C ASP A 273 -1.42 -11.70 15.98
N GLN A 274 -1.01 -12.38 14.92
CA GLN A 274 -0.41 -13.72 14.93
C GLN A 274 1.09 -13.64 14.58
N PRO A 275 1.93 -14.53 15.13
CA PRO A 275 3.38 -14.52 14.86
C PRO A 275 3.75 -14.85 13.42
N PHE A 276 2.87 -15.51 12.67
CA PHE A 276 3.07 -15.88 11.28
C PHE A 276 1.83 -15.64 10.44
N MET A 277 2.03 -14.94 9.34
CA MET A 277 1.06 -14.73 8.28
C MET A 277 1.09 -15.89 7.27
N THR A 278 0.00 -16.09 6.54
CA THR A 278 -0.06 -17.02 5.40
C THR A 278 -0.65 -16.32 4.19
N ASP A 279 -0.29 -16.80 2.98
CA ASP A 279 -0.86 -16.30 1.72
C ASP A 279 -2.41 -16.38 1.68
N LEU A 280 -2.98 -17.36 2.38
CA LEU A 280 -4.45 -17.50 2.52
C LEU A 280 -5.07 -16.37 3.35
N ILE A 281 -4.47 -16.03 4.48
CA ILE A 281 -4.97 -14.98 5.38
C ILE A 281 -4.84 -13.62 4.68
N GLU A 282 -3.67 -13.30 4.14
CA GLU A 282 -3.45 -12.06 3.41
C GLU A 282 -4.43 -11.92 2.23
N ALA A 283 -4.55 -12.96 1.39
CA ALA A 283 -5.42 -12.92 0.23
C ALA A 283 -6.89 -12.70 0.61
N ASN A 284 -7.38 -13.42 1.62
CA ASN A 284 -8.77 -13.28 2.05
C ASN A 284 -9.05 -11.90 2.68
N ALA A 285 -8.09 -11.33 3.41
CA ALA A 285 -8.22 -9.99 3.96
C ALA A 285 -8.24 -8.93 2.85
N MET A 286 -7.32 -8.99 1.89
CA MET A 286 -7.25 -8.05 0.77
C MET A 286 -8.37 -8.19 -0.25
N GLY A 287 -9.03 -9.34 -0.30
CA GLY A 287 -10.18 -9.58 -1.16
C GLY A 287 -11.52 -9.56 -0.42
N HIS A 288 -11.55 -9.12 0.86
CA HIS A 288 -12.76 -9.16 1.67
C HIS A 288 -13.77 -8.10 1.25
N MET A 289 -14.98 -8.51 0.89
CA MET A 289 -16.10 -7.63 0.53
C MET A 289 -15.75 -6.50 -0.44
N PRO A 290 -15.18 -6.78 -1.62
CA PRO A 290 -14.61 -5.76 -2.50
C PRO A 290 -15.62 -4.75 -3.06
N ASN A 291 -16.93 -5.05 -2.96
CA ASN A 291 -18.00 -4.12 -3.38
C ASN A 291 -18.57 -3.29 -2.23
N ASN A 292 -18.18 -3.57 -0.98
CA ASN A 292 -18.62 -2.86 0.21
C ASN A 292 -17.52 -2.01 0.85
N ILE A 293 -16.27 -2.35 0.56
CA ILE A 293 -15.08 -1.61 0.98
C ILE A 293 -14.56 -0.83 -0.22
N ASP A 294 -14.34 0.46 -0.03
CA ASP A 294 -13.81 1.33 -1.08
C ASP A 294 -12.28 1.36 -1.06
N ILE A 295 -11.69 1.50 0.14
CA ILE A 295 -10.26 1.69 0.38
C ILE A 295 -9.77 0.62 1.35
N TYR A 296 -8.62 0.05 1.09
CA TYR A 296 -7.88 -0.82 2.01
C TYR A 296 -6.61 -0.09 2.41
N SER A 297 -6.43 0.14 3.71
CA SER A 297 -5.26 0.80 4.28
C SER A 297 -4.37 -0.22 4.98
N ALA A 298 -3.10 -0.25 4.60
CA ALA A 298 -2.08 -1.17 5.11
C ALA A 298 -0.87 -0.40 5.63
N SER A 299 -0.71 -0.41 6.94
CA SER A 299 0.41 0.21 7.63
C SER A 299 1.44 -0.85 8.09
N TRP A 300 1.79 -1.78 7.21
CA TRP A 300 2.70 -2.89 7.47
C TRP A 300 3.36 -3.39 6.18
N GLY A 301 4.34 -4.28 6.31
CA GLY A 301 5.02 -4.87 5.17
C GLY A 301 5.97 -6.00 5.55
N PRO A 302 6.86 -6.41 4.64
CA PRO A 302 8.04 -7.20 4.98
C PRO A 302 8.86 -6.53 6.09
N THR A 303 9.89 -7.22 6.57
CA THR A 303 10.78 -6.65 7.58
C THR A 303 11.63 -5.53 6.97
N ASP A 304 11.54 -4.33 7.54
CA ASP A 304 12.32 -3.16 7.15
C ASP A 304 13.70 -3.21 7.87
N ASP A 305 14.59 -4.10 7.40
CA ASP A 305 15.91 -4.37 8.03
C ASP A 305 17.10 -4.05 7.11
N GLY A 306 16.81 -3.52 5.92
CA GLY A 306 17.82 -3.26 4.89
C GLY A 306 18.39 -4.53 4.24
N LYS A 307 17.75 -5.70 4.44
CA LYS A 307 18.20 -7.00 3.89
C LYS A 307 17.09 -7.77 3.20
N THR A 308 15.87 -7.68 3.75
CA THR A 308 14.71 -8.43 3.27
C THR A 308 14.31 -7.95 1.88
N VAL A 309 14.05 -8.90 0.98
CA VAL A 309 13.41 -8.68 -0.32
C VAL A 309 12.22 -9.63 -0.36
N ASP A 310 11.04 -9.12 -0.17
CA ASP A 310 9.79 -9.92 -0.09
C ASP A 310 8.60 -9.11 -0.62
N GLY A 311 7.47 -9.78 -0.88
CA GLY A 311 6.27 -9.15 -1.38
C GLY A 311 5.07 -10.08 -1.35
N PRO A 312 3.95 -9.68 -2.00
CA PRO A 312 2.73 -10.48 -2.05
C PRO A 312 2.99 -11.82 -2.72
N ARG A 313 2.47 -12.89 -2.13
CA ARG A 313 2.49 -14.21 -2.72
C ARG A 313 1.35 -14.38 -3.71
N ASN A 314 1.23 -15.56 -4.33
CA ASN A 314 0.32 -15.78 -5.45
C ASN A 314 -1.16 -15.49 -5.16
N LEU A 315 -1.68 -15.93 -4.02
CA LEU A 315 -3.09 -15.70 -3.68
C LEU A 315 -3.33 -14.24 -3.32
N THR A 316 -2.42 -13.64 -2.59
CA THR A 316 -2.44 -12.23 -2.22
C THR A 316 -2.40 -11.33 -3.46
N MET A 317 -1.50 -11.62 -4.42
CA MET A 317 -1.46 -10.88 -5.69
C MET A 317 -2.77 -11.05 -6.49
N ARG A 318 -3.35 -12.25 -6.52
CA ARG A 318 -4.67 -12.49 -7.14
C ARG A 318 -5.76 -11.66 -6.48
N ALA A 319 -5.74 -11.53 -5.15
CA ALA A 319 -6.70 -10.72 -4.40
C ALA A 319 -6.61 -9.25 -4.79
N ILE A 320 -5.40 -8.68 -4.78
CA ILE A 320 -5.15 -7.28 -5.15
C ILE A 320 -5.60 -7.02 -6.59
N VAL A 321 -5.16 -7.85 -7.54
CA VAL A 321 -5.53 -7.70 -8.97
C VAL A 321 -7.03 -7.84 -9.18
N ARG A 322 -7.70 -8.76 -8.46
CA ARG A 322 -9.15 -8.88 -8.48
C ARG A 322 -9.82 -7.62 -7.91
N GLY A 323 -9.32 -7.11 -6.78
CA GLY A 323 -9.85 -5.92 -6.14
C GLY A 323 -9.81 -4.68 -7.05
N VAL A 324 -8.68 -4.42 -7.72
CA VAL A 324 -8.56 -3.26 -8.63
C VAL A 324 -9.34 -3.41 -9.93
N ASN A 325 -9.68 -4.62 -10.35
CA ASN A 325 -10.45 -4.84 -11.59
C ASN A 325 -11.95 -5.00 -11.35
N GLU A 326 -12.36 -5.66 -10.28
CA GLU A 326 -13.75 -6.06 -10.03
C GLU A 326 -14.38 -5.34 -8.83
N GLY A 327 -13.57 -4.85 -7.89
CA GLY A 327 -14.04 -4.18 -6.68
C GLY A 327 -14.79 -2.89 -7.00
N ARG A 328 -15.59 -2.40 -6.03
CA ARG A 328 -16.43 -1.21 -6.19
C ARG A 328 -17.28 -1.26 -7.47
N ASN A 329 -17.83 -2.45 -7.77
CA ASN A 329 -18.63 -2.72 -8.97
C ASN A 329 -17.89 -2.41 -10.28
N GLY A 330 -16.60 -2.70 -10.35
CA GLY A 330 -15.75 -2.50 -11.54
C GLY A 330 -14.97 -1.19 -11.56
N LEU A 331 -15.16 -0.28 -10.58
CA LEU A 331 -14.33 0.93 -10.44
C LEU A 331 -12.95 0.63 -9.84
N GLY A 332 -12.81 -0.51 -9.16
CA GLY A 332 -11.62 -0.97 -8.50
C GLY A 332 -11.44 -0.42 -7.08
N ASN A 333 -10.97 -1.30 -6.20
CA ASN A 333 -10.60 -0.94 -4.84
C ASN A 333 -9.29 -0.13 -4.83
N ILE A 334 -9.16 0.76 -3.86
CA ILE A 334 -7.97 1.57 -3.64
C ILE A 334 -7.16 0.92 -2.52
N TYR A 335 -5.91 0.51 -2.80
CA TYR A 335 -4.99 -0.03 -1.82
C TYR A 335 -3.94 1.02 -1.45
N VAL A 336 -3.98 1.50 -0.22
CA VAL A 336 -3.02 2.48 0.32
C VAL A 336 -1.99 1.76 1.17
N TRP A 337 -0.73 2.04 0.94
CA TRP A 337 0.37 1.33 1.58
C TRP A 337 1.41 2.27 2.18
N ALA A 338 1.82 2.04 3.43
CA ALA A 338 2.96 2.70 4.03
C ALA A 338 4.26 2.28 3.32
N SER A 339 5.14 3.23 2.98
CA SER A 339 6.34 2.94 2.16
C SER A 339 7.39 2.09 2.87
N GLY A 340 7.62 2.29 4.16
CA GLY A 340 8.61 1.57 4.96
C GLY A 340 9.34 2.43 5.97
N ASP A 341 9.82 1.80 7.05
CA ASP A 341 10.48 2.43 8.19
C ASP A 341 11.95 2.00 8.38
N GLY A 342 12.60 1.48 7.33
CA GLY A 342 14.00 1.04 7.34
C GLY A 342 15.03 2.18 7.19
N GLY A 343 14.56 3.39 6.91
CA GLY A 343 15.40 4.57 6.78
C GLY A 343 16.39 4.50 5.62
N GLN A 344 17.55 5.15 5.79
CA GLN A 344 18.59 5.19 4.75
C GLN A 344 19.31 3.86 4.52
N GLU A 345 19.02 2.85 5.33
CA GLU A 345 19.63 1.51 5.22
C GLU A 345 18.76 0.57 4.36
N ASP A 346 17.53 0.98 3.97
CA ASP A 346 16.61 0.20 3.16
C ASP A 346 16.10 0.96 1.92
N ASP A 347 15.40 0.24 1.04
CA ASP A 347 14.81 0.76 -0.18
C ASP A 347 13.46 0.07 -0.43
N CYS A 348 12.39 0.82 -0.44
CA CYS A 348 11.04 0.28 -0.56
C CYS A 348 10.73 -0.37 -1.93
N ASN A 349 11.61 -0.28 -2.92
CA ASN A 349 11.56 -1.14 -4.11
C ASN A 349 11.93 -2.61 -3.83
N CYS A 350 12.44 -2.92 -2.63
CA CYS A 350 12.62 -4.29 -2.15
C CYS A 350 11.39 -4.85 -1.42
N ASP A 351 10.37 -4.03 -1.20
CA ASP A 351 9.03 -4.39 -0.73
C ASP A 351 8.06 -4.47 -1.92
N GLY A 352 7.64 -5.66 -2.29
CA GLY A 352 6.73 -5.88 -3.42
C GLY A 352 5.30 -5.38 -3.21
N TYR A 353 4.93 -4.91 -2.02
CA TYR A 353 3.66 -4.20 -1.78
C TYR A 353 3.82 -2.71 -2.05
N ALA A 354 4.82 -2.06 -1.44
CA ALA A 354 5.12 -0.64 -1.67
C ALA A 354 5.55 -0.38 -3.12
N ALA A 355 6.25 -1.32 -3.75
CA ALA A 355 6.69 -1.24 -5.15
C ALA A 355 5.68 -1.83 -6.15
N SER A 356 4.43 -2.05 -5.73
CA SER A 356 3.38 -2.54 -6.62
C SER A 356 2.67 -1.39 -7.34
N MET A 357 2.45 -1.53 -8.64
CA MET A 357 1.63 -0.57 -9.40
C MET A 357 0.14 -0.56 -8.99
N TRP A 358 -0.31 -1.60 -8.28
CA TRP A 358 -1.69 -1.77 -7.82
C TRP A 358 -1.96 -1.11 -6.47
N THR A 359 -0.92 -0.68 -5.77
CA THR A 359 -1.00 0.01 -4.49
C THR A 359 -0.54 1.45 -4.63
N ILE A 360 -0.96 2.32 -3.73
CA ILE A 360 -0.50 3.69 -3.62
C ILE A 360 0.46 3.76 -2.44
N SER A 361 1.75 3.78 -2.73
CA SER A 361 2.81 3.89 -1.71
C SER A 361 2.92 5.33 -1.23
N ILE A 362 2.81 5.49 0.09
CA ILE A 362 2.83 6.79 0.78
C ILE A 362 4.01 6.83 1.74
N ASN A 363 4.87 7.84 1.57
CA ASN A 363 5.94 8.14 2.50
C ASN A 363 5.52 9.24 3.49
N SER A 364 6.37 9.55 4.47
CA SER A 364 6.08 10.56 5.47
C SER A 364 6.88 11.86 5.26
N ALA A 365 6.38 12.93 5.86
CA ALA A 365 7.08 14.19 6.02
C ALA A 365 6.82 14.74 7.42
N THR A 366 7.78 15.48 7.97
CA THR A 366 7.65 16.08 9.30
C THR A 366 6.88 17.39 9.24
N ASN A 367 6.44 17.90 10.39
CA ASN A 367 5.71 19.16 10.54
C ASN A 367 6.49 20.41 10.05
N ASP A 368 7.81 20.28 9.86
CA ASP A 368 8.70 21.31 9.33
C ASP A 368 9.22 21.01 7.91
N GLY A 369 8.66 20.00 7.24
CA GLY A 369 8.91 19.67 5.83
C GLY A 369 10.13 18.82 5.55
N GLN A 370 10.75 18.23 6.58
CA GLN A 370 11.87 17.32 6.40
C GLN A 370 11.40 15.88 6.17
N THR A 371 12.30 15.04 5.66
CA THR A 371 12.11 13.57 5.73
C THR A 371 12.34 13.09 7.15
N ALA A 372 11.58 12.10 7.60
CA ALA A 372 11.83 11.45 8.87
C ALA A 372 13.06 10.52 8.78
N GLY A 373 13.71 10.26 9.92
CA GLY A 373 14.92 9.42 9.93
C GLY A 373 14.68 7.95 9.57
N TYR A 374 13.43 7.50 9.64
CA TYR A 374 13.00 6.14 9.29
C TYR A 374 12.44 6.06 7.86
N ASP A 375 12.23 7.16 7.16
CA ASP A 375 11.68 7.15 5.79
C ASP A 375 12.61 6.39 4.85
N GLU A 376 12.05 5.44 4.13
CA GLU A 376 12.75 4.79 3.04
C GLU A 376 12.63 5.60 1.77
N SER A 377 13.69 5.60 0.98
CA SER A 377 13.69 6.23 -0.32
C SER A 377 13.49 5.20 -1.42
N CYS A 378 12.55 5.45 -2.33
CA CYS A 378 12.39 4.63 -3.52
C CYS A 378 11.62 5.34 -4.63
N SER A 379 11.78 4.85 -5.85
CA SER A 379 11.13 5.42 -7.03
C SER A 379 9.65 5.02 -7.17
N SER A 380 9.16 4.10 -6.36
CA SER A 380 7.76 3.65 -6.38
C SER A 380 6.81 4.52 -5.54
N THR A 381 7.34 5.33 -4.61
CA THR A 381 6.55 6.26 -3.81
C THR A 381 5.77 7.23 -4.70
N LEU A 382 4.46 7.29 -4.52
CA LEU A 382 3.61 8.17 -5.35
C LEU A 382 3.48 9.57 -4.73
N ALA A 383 3.29 9.64 -3.42
CA ALA A 383 3.15 10.91 -2.69
C ALA A 383 3.54 10.72 -1.21
N SER A 384 3.44 11.80 -0.44
CA SER A 384 3.65 11.80 1.01
C SER A 384 2.47 12.43 1.74
N THR A 385 2.34 12.09 3.01
CA THR A 385 1.55 12.79 4.01
C THR A 385 2.43 13.10 5.21
N PHE A 386 1.91 13.16 6.41
CA PHE A 386 2.68 13.62 7.55
C PHE A 386 2.87 12.54 8.61
N SER A 387 3.96 12.63 9.34
CA SER A 387 4.22 11.84 10.54
C SER A 387 5.28 12.53 11.42
N ASN A 388 5.58 11.92 12.58
CA ASN A 388 6.60 12.46 13.47
C ASN A 388 7.99 12.46 12.83
N GLY A 389 8.80 13.42 13.22
CA GLY A 389 10.21 13.49 12.82
C GLY A 389 11.15 12.85 13.83
N LYS A 390 12.26 13.54 14.11
CA LYS A 390 13.26 13.11 15.08
C LYS A 390 12.71 13.15 16.50
N SER A 391 13.16 12.21 17.33
CA SER A 391 12.85 12.06 18.76
C SER A 391 13.11 13.29 19.64
N THR A 392 13.71 14.36 19.14
CA THR A 392 13.99 15.60 19.84
C THR A 392 12.77 16.48 20.05
N PHE A 393 11.72 16.34 19.23
CA PHE A 393 10.45 17.04 19.39
C PHE A 393 9.34 16.03 19.71
N ARG A 394 9.24 15.64 20.97
CA ARG A 394 8.22 14.70 21.46
C ARG A 394 6.77 15.13 21.18
N ASP A 395 6.56 16.42 20.95
CA ASP A 395 5.24 17.01 20.71
C ASP A 395 4.80 16.99 19.23
N ALA A 396 5.62 16.49 18.32
CA ALA A 396 5.31 16.40 16.89
C ALA A 396 4.81 15.01 16.45
N GLY A 397 4.45 14.14 17.39
CA GLY A 397 3.78 12.87 17.10
C GLY A 397 2.38 13.11 16.54
N VAL A 398 1.84 12.10 15.86
CA VAL A 398 0.49 12.12 15.32
C VAL A 398 -0.51 11.86 16.43
N ALA A 399 -1.47 12.79 16.60
CA ALA A 399 -2.53 12.67 17.58
C ALA A 399 -3.70 11.86 17.01
N THR A 400 -4.21 10.87 17.76
CA THR A 400 -5.28 9.99 17.30
C THR A 400 -5.90 9.21 18.49
N THR A 401 -6.81 8.29 18.19
CA THR A 401 -7.38 7.34 19.17
C THR A 401 -6.36 6.31 19.61
N ASP A 402 -6.60 5.70 20.78
CA ASP A 402 -5.80 4.59 21.33
C ASP A 402 -6.72 3.58 22.02
N LEU A 403 -6.17 2.46 22.47
CA LEU A 403 -6.94 1.42 23.16
C LEU A 403 -7.61 1.90 24.45
N TYR A 404 -8.65 1.19 24.87
CA TYR A 404 -9.39 1.43 26.12
C TYR A 404 -10.02 2.82 26.20
N ASN A 405 -10.54 3.31 25.09
CA ASN A 405 -11.12 4.65 25.01
C ASN A 405 -10.14 5.77 25.38
N ASN A 406 -8.83 5.51 25.22
CA ASN A 406 -7.79 6.51 25.40
C ASN A 406 -7.44 7.21 24.08
N CYS A 407 -6.65 8.26 24.20
CA CYS A 407 -6.10 9.00 23.06
C CYS A 407 -4.57 8.96 23.13
N THR A 408 -3.92 9.13 22.00
CA THR A 408 -2.46 9.26 21.92
C THR A 408 -2.04 10.52 21.16
N THR A 409 -0.84 11.01 21.41
CA THR A 409 -0.17 12.05 20.62
C THR A 409 1.19 11.57 20.11
N THR A 410 1.39 10.24 20.09
CA THR A 410 2.71 9.65 19.82
C THR A 410 2.66 8.60 18.72
N HIS A 411 1.58 8.57 17.90
CA HIS A 411 1.57 7.69 16.74
C HIS A 411 2.61 8.18 15.72
N SER A 412 3.23 7.25 14.96
CA SER A 412 4.48 7.55 14.24
C SER A 412 4.74 6.56 13.10
N GLY A 413 5.80 6.84 12.32
CA GLY A 413 6.23 6.02 11.20
C GLY A 413 5.44 6.30 9.93
N THR A 414 5.76 5.64 8.86
CA THR A 414 4.94 5.65 7.64
C THR A 414 3.56 5.02 7.87
N SER A 415 3.40 4.33 9.02
CA SER A 415 2.11 3.83 9.50
C SER A 415 1.08 4.92 9.80
N ALA A 416 1.50 6.11 10.23
CA ALA A 416 0.61 7.24 10.40
C ALA A 416 0.32 7.93 9.06
N ALA A 417 1.29 7.95 8.16
CA ALA A 417 1.14 8.60 6.86
C ALA A 417 0.11 7.91 5.95
N ALA A 418 0.09 6.59 5.90
CA ALA A 418 -0.82 5.85 5.02
C ALA A 418 -2.31 6.06 5.36
N PRO A 419 -2.77 6.01 6.63
CA PRO A 419 -4.17 6.30 6.96
C PRO A 419 -4.58 7.75 6.70
N GLU A 420 -3.69 8.73 6.90
CA GLU A 420 -3.96 10.12 6.49
C GLU A 420 -4.30 10.21 4.98
N ALA A 421 -3.49 9.52 4.15
CA ALA A 421 -3.76 9.45 2.70
C ALA A 421 -5.08 8.76 2.39
N ALA A 422 -5.40 7.65 3.08
CA ALA A 422 -6.67 6.95 2.92
C ALA A 422 -7.86 7.88 3.25
N GLY A 423 -7.73 8.71 4.29
CA GLY A 423 -8.71 9.74 4.62
C GLY A 423 -8.89 10.78 3.52
N VAL A 424 -7.80 11.29 2.93
CA VAL A 424 -7.86 12.23 1.79
C VAL A 424 -8.54 11.60 0.58
N PHE A 425 -8.26 10.32 0.29
CA PHE A 425 -8.92 9.59 -0.80
C PHE A 425 -10.41 9.36 -0.52
N ALA A 426 -10.79 9.18 0.76
CA ALA A 426 -12.20 9.09 1.14
C ALA A 426 -12.95 10.42 0.88
N LEU A 427 -12.33 11.58 1.13
CA LEU A 427 -12.90 12.88 0.75
C LEU A 427 -13.06 13.01 -0.77
N ALA A 428 -12.09 12.57 -1.55
CA ALA A 428 -12.17 12.59 -3.02
C ALA A 428 -13.27 11.65 -3.56
N LEU A 429 -13.44 10.47 -2.95
CA LEU A 429 -14.50 9.53 -3.31
C LEU A 429 -15.90 10.04 -2.92
N GLU A 430 -16.06 10.81 -1.85
CA GLU A 430 -17.32 11.50 -1.57
C GLU A 430 -17.61 12.56 -2.63
N ALA A 431 -16.59 13.32 -3.05
CA ALA A 431 -16.73 14.33 -4.09
C ALA A 431 -17.13 13.73 -5.45
N ASN A 432 -16.60 12.53 -5.77
CA ASN A 432 -16.96 11.82 -7.00
C ASN A 432 -16.90 10.30 -6.81
N ARG A 433 -18.03 9.66 -6.61
CA ARG A 433 -18.15 8.20 -6.41
C ARG A 433 -17.76 7.36 -7.63
N ASN A 434 -17.68 7.96 -8.82
CA ASN A 434 -17.35 7.28 -10.07
C ASN A 434 -15.83 7.20 -10.34
N LEU A 435 -14.99 7.76 -9.46
CA LEU A 435 -13.55 7.66 -9.58
C LEU A 435 -13.11 6.20 -9.50
N THR A 436 -12.29 5.80 -10.46
CA THR A 436 -11.62 4.50 -10.46
C THR A 436 -10.39 4.54 -9.54
N TRP A 437 -9.82 3.36 -9.23
CA TRP A 437 -8.56 3.27 -8.53
C TRP A 437 -7.42 4.02 -9.24
N ARG A 438 -7.43 4.05 -10.59
CA ARG A 438 -6.47 4.80 -11.40
C ARG A 438 -6.69 6.29 -11.33
N ASP A 439 -7.95 6.75 -11.35
CA ASP A 439 -8.27 8.17 -11.21
C ASP A 439 -7.70 8.73 -9.91
N ILE A 440 -7.77 7.99 -8.81
CA ILE A 440 -7.15 8.38 -7.53
C ILE A 440 -5.63 8.54 -7.66
N GLN A 441 -4.94 7.65 -8.37
CA GLN A 441 -3.49 7.79 -8.61
C GLN A 441 -3.17 9.03 -9.45
N HIS A 442 -3.91 9.26 -10.54
CA HIS A 442 -3.74 10.46 -11.36
C HIS A 442 -4.03 11.75 -10.59
N LEU A 443 -5.10 11.78 -9.80
CA LEU A 443 -5.41 12.90 -8.91
C LEU A 443 -4.29 13.13 -7.90
N THR A 444 -3.74 12.06 -7.31
CA THR A 444 -2.60 12.13 -6.41
C THR A 444 -1.39 12.81 -7.08
N VAL A 445 -1.00 12.38 -8.26
CA VAL A 445 0.11 12.99 -9.01
C VAL A 445 -0.13 14.47 -9.29
N LEU A 446 -1.34 14.83 -9.73
CA LEU A 446 -1.65 16.17 -10.22
C LEU A 446 -1.87 17.19 -9.10
N THR A 447 -2.40 16.74 -7.95
CA THR A 447 -2.80 17.66 -6.86
C THR A 447 -1.82 17.70 -5.69
N SER A 448 -0.91 16.72 -5.56
CA SER A 448 0.15 16.75 -4.56
C SER A 448 1.10 17.95 -4.81
N LYS A 449 1.65 18.51 -3.74
CA LYS A 449 2.46 19.72 -3.81
C LYS A 449 3.84 19.51 -3.19
N ARG A 450 4.87 20.05 -3.82
CA ARG A 450 6.20 20.16 -3.20
C ARG A 450 6.12 20.91 -1.88
N ASN A 451 5.33 22.00 -1.82
CA ASN A 451 5.24 22.88 -0.66
C ASN A 451 6.66 23.26 -0.15
N ARG A 452 6.96 23.01 1.12
CA ARG A 452 8.27 23.26 1.73
C ARG A 452 9.04 21.99 2.06
N LEU A 453 8.74 20.89 1.34
CA LEU A 453 9.40 19.61 1.54
C LEU A 453 10.85 19.64 1.04
N PHE A 454 11.77 19.13 1.85
CA PHE A 454 13.19 19.02 1.49
C PHE A 454 13.87 17.86 2.21
N ASP A 455 14.93 17.33 1.58
CA ASP A 455 15.81 16.35 2.22
C ASP A 455 16.92 17.06 2.99
N PRO A 456 16.98 16.98 4.33
CA PRO A 456 18.02 17.63 5.13
C PRO A 456 19.42 17.03 4.90
N TYR A 457 19.50 15.82 4.34
CA TYR A 457 20.76 15.14 4.00
C TYR A 457 21.30 15.51 2.62
N LEU A 458 20.54 16.29 1.83
CA LEU A 458 20.90 16.77 0.49
C LEU A 458 21.26 15.62 -0.49
N LYS A 459 20.66 14.45 -0.30
CA LYS A 459 20.85 13.28 -1.17
C LYS A 459 19.86 13.25 -2.32
N HIS A 460 18.61 13.68 -2.06
CA HIS A 460 17.50 13.60 -3.00
C HIS A 460 16.92 14.99 -3.28
N PHE A 461 17.24 15.52 -4.46
CA PHE A 461 16.76 16.82 -4.92
C PHE A 461 15.46 16.67 -5.71
N TRP A 462 14.66 17.73 -5.69
CA TRP A 462 13.52 17.87 -6.56
C TRP A 462 13.96 17.97 -8.02
N GLN A 463 13.31 17.21 -8.88
CA GLN A 463 13.61 17.12 -10.31
C GLN A 463 12.32 17.29 -11.12
N TYR A 464 12.47 17.58 -12.40
CA TYR A 464 11.38 17.56 -13.37
C TYR A 464 11.57 16.39 -14.32
N ASN A 465 10.49 15.62 -14.55
CA ASN A 465 10.51 14.60 -15.57
C ASN A 465 10.26 15.19 -16.97
N GLY A 466 10.38 14.37 -18.00
CA GLY A 466 10.18 14.80 -19.38
C GLY A 466 8.78 15.31 -19.70
N ALA A 467 7.77 14.97 -18.89
CA ALA A 467 6.41 15.50 -19.00
C ALA A 467 6.22 16.84 -18.24
N GLY A 468 7.27 17.36 -17.58
CA GLY A 468 7.23 18.62 -16.83
C GLY A 468 6.63 18.50 -15.43
N LEU A 469 6.48 17.28 -14.91
CA LEU A 469 6.05 17.04 -13.53
C LEU A 469 7.23 17.06 -12.58
N GLU A 470 7.10 17.80 -11.48
CA GLU A 470 8.09 17.83 -10.41
C GLU A 470 7.93 16.59 -9.51
N PHE A 471 9.04 15.91 -9.21
CA PHE A 471 9.07 14.72 -8.36
C PHE A 471 10.32 14.67 -7.48
N ASN A 472 10.27 13.84 -6.45
CA ASN A 472 11.38 13.59 -5.55
C ASN A 472 11.40 12.11 -5.15
N HIS A 473 12.59 11.55 -4.97
CA HIS A 473 12.80 10.13 -4.64
C HIS A 473 12.28 9.74 -3.24
N LEU A 474 12.19 10.70 -2.30
CA LEU A 474 11.60 10.51 -0.98
C LEU A 474 10.10 10.83 -0.97
N PHE A 475 9.70 11.94 -1.59
CA PHE A 475 8.37 12.51 -1.42
C PHE A 475 7.41 12.21 -2.59
N GLY A 476 7.85 11.42 -3.58
CA GLY A 476 7.06 11.19 -4.79
C GLY A 476 6.72 12.51 -5.50
N PHE A 477 5.45 12.73 -5.81
CA PHE A 477 4.97 13.98 -6.42
C PHE A 477 4.65 15.09 -5.41
N GLY A 478 4.93 14.86 -4.12
CA GLY A 478 4.77 15.82 -3.03
C GLY A 478 3.75 15.41 -1.98
N VAL A 479 3.46 16.33 -1.05
CA VAL A 479 2.44 16.11 -0.01
C VAL A 479 1.04 16.23 -0.59
N LEU A 480 0.12 15.37 -0.14
CA LEU A 480 -1.28 15.42 -0.52
C LEU A 480 -1.92 16.75 -0.11
N ASP A 481 -2.82 17.25 -0.96
CA ASP A 481 -3.65 18.42 -0.70
C ASP A 481 -5.12 18.05 -0.89
N ALA A 482 -5.82 17.87 0.22
CA ALA A 482 -7.21 17.43 0.22
C ALA A 482 -8.15 18.43 -0.48
N GLY A 483 -7.92 19.73 -0.27
CA GLY A 483 -8.72 20.79 -0.91
C GLY A 483 -8.58 20.79 -2.43
N ALA A 484 -7.35 20.66 -2.94
CA ALA A 484 -7.08 20.58 -4.38
C ALA A 484 -7.60 19.25 -4.97
N MET A 485 -7.47 18.14 -4.23
CA MET A 485 -7.91 16.84 -4.71
C MET A 485 -9.43 16.78 -4.87
N VAL A 486 -10.22 17.27 -3.92
CA VAL A 486 -11.69 17.28 -4.05
C VAL A 486 -12.16 18.23 -5.14
N ASP A 487 -11.48 19.36 -5.35
CA ASP A 487 -11.81 20.27 -6.44
C ASP A 487 -11.64 19.61 -7.80
N GLN A 488 -10.52 18.91 -7.99
CA GLN A 488 -10.26 18.22 -9.24
C GLN A 488 -11.15 16.98 -9.39
N ALA A 489 -11.43 16.26 -8.31
CA ALA A 489 -12.32 15.10 -8.29
C ALA A 489 -13.75 15.44 -8.76
N ASN A 490 -14.31 16.59 -8.35
CA ASN A 490 -15.64 17.04 -8.74
C ASN A 490 -15.83 17.21 -10.25
N LYS A 491 -14.79 17.63 -10.94
CA LYS A 491 -14.82 17.91 -12.39
C LYS A 491 -14.12 16.85 -13.22
N TRP A 492 -13.64 15.77 -12.57
CA TRP A 492 -12.86 14.73 -13.22
C TRP A 492 -13.62 13.98 -14.32
N LYS A 493 -12.98 13.82 -15.46
CA LYS A 493 -13.49 13.03 -16.59
C LYS A 493 -12.80 11.66 -16.61
N PRO A 494 -13.49 10.60 -17.04
CA PRO A 494 -12.89 9.26 -17.12
C PRO A 494 -11.59 9.23 -17.91
N LEU A 495 -10.62 8.49 -17.41
CA LEU A 495 -9.36 8.27 -18.11
C LEU A 495 -9.51 7.30 -19.29
N PRO A 496 -8.65 7.38 -20.32
CA PRO A 496 -8.55 6.38 -21.35
C PRO A 496 -8.19 5.00 -20.80
N GLU A 497 -8.45 3.96 -21.58
CA GLU A 497 -8.08 2.58 -21.22
C GLU A 497 -6.57 2.46 -21.00
N ARG A 498 -6.21 1.68 -19.97
CA ARG A 498 -4.82 1.38 -19.63
C ARG A 498 -4.34 0.13 -20.35
N PHE A 499 -3.15 0.21 -20.88
CA PHE A 499 -2.44 -0.90 -21.50
C PHE A 499 -1.13 -1.20 -20.79
N HIS A 500 -0.54 -2.34 -21.12
CA HIS A 500 0.82 -2.69 -20.75
C HIS A 500 1.56 -3.24 -21.97
N CYS A 501 2.83 -2.92 -22.07
CA CYS A 501 3.69 -3.27 -23.20
C CYS A 501 5.00 -3.84 -22.68
N THR A 502 5.35 -5.08 -23.04
CA THR A 502 6.70 -5.58 -22.87
C THR A 502 7.58 -4.94 -23.94
N ALA A 503 8.32 -3.91 -23.55
CA ALA A 503 9.03 -3.03 -24.47
C ALA A 503 10.36 -3.59 -24.99
N GLY A 504 10.89 -4.62 -24.33
CA GLY A 504 12.10 -5.31 -24.74
C GLY A 504 12.75 -6.09 -23.61
N THR A 505 13.71 -6.93 -23.97
CA THR A 505 14.50 -7.74 -23.02
C THR A 505 15.97 -7.76 -23.46
N VAL A 506 16.86 -7.49 -22.51
CA VAL A 506 18.31 -7.70 -22.63
C VAL A 506 18.69 -8.90 -21.76
N SER A 507 19.27 -9.93 -22.36
CA SER A 507 19.73 -11.15 -21.67
C SER A 507 21.20 -11.46 -21.91
N THR A 508 21.97 -10.49 -22.39
CA THR A 508 23.42 -10.60 -22.54
C THR A 508 24.09 -10.48 -21.17
N PRO A 509 24.73 -11.53 -20.67
CA PRO A 509 25.40 -11.45 -19.37
C PRO A 509 26.54 -10.43 -19.38
N ALA A 510 26.65 -9.62 -18.32
CA ALA A 510 27.74 -8.69 -18.11
C ALA A 510 28.27 -8.84 -16.68
N ALA A 511 29.59 -8.87 -16.53
CA ALA A 511 30.22 -8.83 -15.22
C ALA A 511 30.59 -7.39 -14.87
N PHE A 512 30.62 -7.07 -13.59
CA PHE A 512 31.03 -5.77 -13.06
C PHE A 512 31.73 -5.95 -11.72
N SER A 513 32.55 -4.97 -11.36
CA SER A 513 33.35 -4.95 -10.12
C SER A 513 33.05 -3.66 -9.33
N THR A 514 33.56 -3.58 -8.11
CA THR A 514 33.44 -2.39 -7.25
C THR A 514 33.84 -1.11 -7.99
N GLY A 515 33.00 -0.10 -7.93
CA GLY A 515 33.20 1.19 -8.59
C GLY A 515 32.90 1.19 -10.10
N GLU A 516 32.60 0.05 -10.67
CA GLU A 516 32.30 -0.09 -12.10
C GLU A 516 30.80 0.03 -12.36
N THR A 517 30.45 0.73 -13.43
CA THR A 517 29.07 0.87 -13.91
C THR A 517 28.94 0.18 -15.25
N ILE A 518 28.06 -0.80 -15.35
CA ILE A 518 27.65 -1.38 -16.62
C ILE A 518 26.36 -0.71 -17.12
N ARG A 519 26.26 -0.55 -18.44
CA ARG A 519 25.10 0.05 -19.10
C ARG A 519 24.51 -0.90 -20.11
N MET A 520 23.19 -1.07 -20.05
CA MET A 520 22.41 -1.83 -21.00
C MET A 520 21.31 -0.92 -21.58
N THR A 521 20.97 -1.12 -22.84
CA THR A 521 19.96 -0.31 -23.51
C THR A 521 18.88 -1.17 -24.15
N ILE A 522 17.64 -0.65 -24.11
CA ILE A 522 16.50 -1.17 -24.86
C ILE A 522 15.99 -0.02 -25.72
N GLU A 523 16.00 -0.20 -27.05
CA GLU A 523 15.31 0.69 -27.95
C GLU A 523 13.90 0.16 -28.19
N THR A 524 12.89 1.02 -28.06
CA THR A 524 11.50 0.59 -28.12
C THR A 524 10.61 1.61 -28.84
N GLU A 525 9.68 1.09 -29.61
CA GLU A 525 8.54 1.83 -30.17
C GLU A 525 7.28 1.76 -29.27
N ALA A 526 7.42 1.25 -28.03
CA ALA A 526 6.33 1.14 -27.05
C ALA A 526 5.07 0.45 -27.59
N CYS A 527 5.26 -0.69 -28.25
CA CYS A 527 4.21 -1.50 -28.90
C CYS A 527 3.40 -0.73 -29.96
N LYS A 528 3.98 0.25 -30.63
CA LYS A 528 3.32 1.06 -31.67
C LYS A 528 2.63 0.21 -32.72
N GLY A 529 1.39 0.58 -33.05
CA GLY A 529 0.58 -0.13 -34.06
C GLY A 529 -0.05 -1.42 -33.55
N THR A 530 0.06 -1.76 -32.26
CA THR A 530 -0.63 -2.89 -31.65
C THR A 530 -1.78 -2.41 -30.74
N GLU A 531 -2.60 -3.36 -30.26
CA GLU A 531 -3.65 -3.05 -29.27
C GLU A 531 -3.11 -2.54 -27.93
N THR A 532 -1.84 -2.83 -27.62
CA THR A 532 -1.18 -2.46 -26.36
C THR A 532 -0.20 -1.29 -26.52
N GLU A 533 -0.38 -0.47 -27.54
CA GLU A 533 0.42 0.74 -27.77
C GLU A 533 0.31 1.72 -26.60
N ILE A 534 1.46 2.27 -26.16
CA ILE A 534 1.53 3.25 -25.08
C ILE A 534 2.23 4.52 -25.57
N ASN A 535 1.58 5.66 -25.38
CA ASN A 535 2.12 6.97 -25.67
C ASN A 535 2.32 7.83 -24.42
N TYR A 536 1.61 7.54 -23.33
CA TYR A 536 1.62 8.29 -22.09
C TYR A 536 1.80 7.33 -20.91
N LEU A 537 2.93 7.43 -20.24
CA LEU A 537 3.29 6.54 -19.14
C LEU A 537 2.51 6.83 -17.85
N GLU A 538 2.26 5.78 -17.10
CA GLU A 538 1.88 5.79 -15.69
C GLU A 538 3.02 5.15 -14.87
N HIS A 539 3.16 3.84 -14.90
CA HIS A 539 4.19 3.09 -14.19
C HIS A 539 5.18 2.46 -15.16
N VAL A 540 6.42 2.36 -14.72
CA VAL A 540 7.47 1.63 -15.45
C VAL A 540 8.04 0.55 -14.55
N GLN A 541 8.11 -0.69 -15.05
CA GLN A 541 8.71 -1.80 -14.33
C GLN A 541 9.95 -2.32 -15.06
N ALA A 542 11.01 -2.53 -14.31
CA ALA A 542 12.23 -3.20 -14.75
C ALA A 542 12.36 -4.54 -14.02
N PHE A 543 12.08 -5.65 -14.72
CA PHE A 543 12.29 -7.00 -14.20
C PHE A 543 13.76 -7.37 -14.35
N ILE A 544 14.50 -7.41 -13.26
CA ILE A 544 15.95 -7.53 -13.28
C ILE A 544 16.41 -8.82 -12.60
N THR A 545 17.37 -9.51 -13.25
CA THR A 545 18.14 -10.60 -12.66
C THR A 545 19.60 -10.19 -12.58
N VAL A 546 20.08 -9.97 -11.36
CA VAL A 546 21.45 -9.57 -11.06
C VAL A 546 21.91 -10.21 -9.75
N LYS A 547 23.16 -10.62 -9.70
CA LYS A 547 23.83 -11.16 -8.50
C LYS A 547 25.10 -10.38 -8.23
N SER A 548 25.45 -10.26 -6.96
CA SER A 548 26.68 -9.65 -6.49
C SER A 548 27.21 -10.43 -5.30
N THR A 549 28.48 -10.31 -4.99
CA THR A 549 29.09 -10.86 -3.77
C THR A 549 28.42 -10.28 -2.52
N TYR A 550 27.99 -9.00 -2.59
CA TYR A 550 27.15 -8.36 -1.60
C TYR A 550 25.99 -7.65 -2.32
N ARG A 551 24.77 -8.15 -2.14
CA ARG A 551 23.59 -7.61 -2.84
C ARG A 551 23.34 -6.13 -2.50
N GLY A 552 23.58 -5.72 -1.26
CA GLY A 552 23.40 -4.36 -0.80
C GLY A 552 24.32 -3.31 -1.43
N ASN A 553 25.38 -3.74 -2.10
CA ASN A 553 26.30 -2.84 -2.81
C ASN A 553 25.78 -2.45 -4.21
N ILE A 554 24.71 -3.07 -4.68
CA ILE A 554 24.13 -2.78 -5.99
C ILE A 554 23.30 -1.50 -5.92
N VAL A 555 23.59 -0.57 -6.83
CA VAL A 555 22.78 0.63 -7.09
C VAL A 555 22.35 0.62 -8.55
N MET A 556 21.10 0.95 -8.82
CA MET A 556 20.57 0.91 -10.18
C MET A 556 19.82 2.19 -10.53
N HIS A 557 20.08 2.70 -11.75
CA HIS A 557 19.37 3.83 -12.33
C HIS A 557 18.72 3.42 -13.64
N LEU A 558 17.48 3.85 -13.84
CA LEU A 558 16.74 3.73 -15.09
C LEU A 558 16.58 5.12 -15.71
N ILE A 559 17.02 5.26 -16.96
CA ILE A 559 16.99 6.54 -17.70
C ILE A 559 16.02 6.38 -18.86
N SER A 560 15.01 7.26 -18.92
CA SER A 560 14.01 7.27 -19.98
C SER A 560 14.51 7.94 -21.28
N PRO A 561 13.84 7.72 -22.42
CA PRO A 561 14.13 8.46 -23.66
C PRO A 561 13.98 9.98 -23.53
N MET A 562 13.19 10.45 -22.58
CA MET A 562 13.02 11.88 -22.25
C MET A 562 14.03 12.39 -21.22
N ASN A 563 15.08 11.60 -20.94
CA ASN A 563 16.19 11.93 -20.06
C ASN A 563 15.83 12.10 -18.57
N THR A 564 14.75 11.46 -18.13
CA THR A 564 14.44 11.34 -16.70
C THR A 564 15.24 10.20 -16.11
N THR A 565 16.06 10.50 -15.10
CA THR A 565 16.85 9.51 -14.36
C THR A 565 16.12 9.15 -13.07
N SER A 566 15.79 7.87 -12.92
CA SER A 566 15.15 7.31 -11.74
C SER A 566 16.08 6.30 -11.08
N MET A 567 16.47 6.51 -9.84
CA MET A 567 17.17 5.52 -9.03
C MET A 567 16.14 4.46 -8.60
N ILE A 568 16.20 3.28 -9.22
CA ILE A 568 15.27 2.18 -8.96
C ILE A 568 15.75 1.23 -7.87
N LEU A 569 16.99 1.35 -7.46
CA LEU A 569 17.54 0.70 -6.27
C LEU A 569 18.67 1.57 -5.70
N SER A 570 18.54 1.97 -4.45
CA SER A 570 19.58 2.61 -3.66
C SER A 570 20.47 1.58 -2.96
N GLN A 571 21.65 2.02 -2.47
CA GLN A 571 22.51 1.17 -1.68
C GLN A 571 21.81 0.75 -0.36
N ARG A 572 21.86 -0.55 -0.03
CA ARG A 572 21.32 -1.14 1.20
C ARG A 572 22.46 -1.71 2.06
N PRO A 573 23.13 -0.89 2.88
CA PRO A 573 24.40 -1.25 3.53
C PRO A 573 24.34 -2.44 4.48
N ASN A 574 23.13 -2.80 4.94
CA ASN A 574 22.93 -3.96 5.82
C ASN A 574 22.72 -5.27 5.04
N ASP A 575 22.51 -5.21 3.71
CA ASP A 575 22.22 -6.38 2.89
C ASP A 575 23.49 -7.15 2.54
N ASP A 576 23.76 -8.17 3.33
CA ASP A 576 24.90 -9.07 3.22
C ASP A 576 24.60 -10.35 2.42
N ASP A 577 23.50 -10.38 1.65
CA ASP A 577 23.19 -11.52 0.79
C ASP A 577 24.27 -11.71 -0.30
N HIS A 578 24.86 -12.91 -0.34
CA HIS A 578 25.91 -13.30 -1.28
C HIS A 578 25.51 -14.49 -2.18
N LYS A 579 24.23 -14.94 -2.12
CA LYS A 579 23.78 -16.16 -2.80
C LYS A 579 22.64 -15.92 -3.79
N ASN A 580 21.63 -15.17 -3.36
CA ASN A 580 20.37 -15.11 -4.08
C ASN A 580 20.37 -13.99 -5.11
N GLY A 581 20.90 -12.80 -4.76
CA GLY A 581 20.79 -11.61 -5.58
C GLY A 581 19.34 -11.20 -5.79
N PHE A 582 19.06 -10.62 -6.95
CA PHE A 582 17.71 -10.41 -7.45
C PHE A 582 17.43 -11.36 -8.63
N THR A 583 16.27 -11.99 -8.65
CA THR A 583 15.85 -12.90 -9.72
C THR A 583 14.51 -12.45 -10.27
N ARG A 584 14.52 -11.82 -11.45
CA ARG A 584 13.34 -11.22 -12.10
C ARG A 584 12.51 -10.36 -11.12
N TRP A 585 13.22 -9.62 -10.25
CA TRP A 585 12.55 -8.74 -9.31
C TRP A 585 11.99 -7.50 -10.05
N PRO A 586 10.71 -7.13 -9.81
CA PRO A 586 10.04 -6.07 -10.56
C PRO A 586 10.28 -4.69 -9.92
N PHE A 587 11.47 -4.13 -10.09
CA PHE A 587 11.70 -2.74 -9.69
C PHE A 587 10.72 -1.81 -10.41
N MET A 588 10.10 -0.90 -9.69
CA MET A 588 9.06 -0.02 -10.22
C MET A 588 9.42 1.46 -10.02
N THR A 589 9.08 2.29 -11.00
CA THR A 589 9.16 3.74 -10.86
C THR A 589 7.91 4.43 -11.36
N THR A 590 7.50 5.48 -10.64
CA THR A 590 6.43 6.42 -10.99
C THR A 590 6.99 7.72 -11.59
N HIS A 591 8.30 7.94 -11.56
CA HIS A 591 8.96 9.21 -11.92
C HIS A 591 8.73 9.60 -13.39
N ASN A 592 8.48 8.63 -14.26
CA ASN A 592 8.24 8.84 -15.70
C ASN A 592 6.77 9.15 -16.05
N TRP A 593 5.94 9.48 -15.07
CA TRP A 593 4.50 9.72 -15.27
C TRP A 593 4.24 10.77 -16.35
N GLY A 594 3.39 10.41 -17.32
CA GLY A 594 3.02 11.28 -18.44
C GLY A 594 4.03 11.37 -19.58
N GLU A 595 5.21 10.76 -19.48
CA GLU A 595 6.22 10.76 -20.55
C GLU A 595 5.82 9.92 -21.74
N ASN A 596 6.37 10.25 -22.92
CA ASN A 596 6.34 9.38 -24.09
C ASN A 596 7.46 8.33 -23.97
N PRO A 597 7.15 7.03 -23.98
CA PRO A 597 8.12 5.98 -23.73
C PRO A 597 8.99 5.59 -24.93
N ARG A 598 8.76 6.14 -26.12
CA ARG A 598 9.46 5.72 -27.35
C ARG A 598 10.88 6.23 -27.39
N GLY A 599 11.79 5.36 -27.79
CA GLY A 599 13.22 5.63 -27.90
C GLY A 599 14.08 4.69 -27.06
N THR A 600 15.24 5.15 -26.71
CA THR A 600 16.24 4.36 -25.99
C THR A 600 16.12 4.52 -24.48
N TRP A 601 15.80 3.44 -23.80
CA TRP A 601 15.90 3.31 -22.35
C TRP A 601 17.28 2.79 -21.96
N THR A 602 17.85 3.32 -20.91
CA THR A 602 19.16 2.88 -20.38
C THR A 602 19.02 2.40 -18.93
N LEU A 603 19.50 1.21 -18.66
CA LEU A 603 19.70 0.70 -17.30
C LEU A 603 21.19 0.78 -16.95
N GLU A 604 21.51 1.46 -15.87
CA GLU A 604 22.83 1.50 -15.26
C GLU A 604 22.83 0.64 -13.99
N VAL A 605 23.79 -0.26 -13.87
CA VAL A 605 24.02 -1.08 -12.67
C VAL A 605 25.44 -0.80 -12.19
N THR A 606 25.55 -0.33 -10.96
CA THR A 606 26.82 0.05 -10.32
C THR A 606 27.00 -0.75 -9.04
N SER A 607 28.21 -1.23 -8.77
CA SER A 607 28.60 -1.73 -7.45
C SER A 607 29.33 -0.62 -6.70
N ILE A 608 28.78 -0.21 -5.54
CA ILE A 608 29.36 0.81 -4.67
C ILE A 608 29.98 0.12 -3.45
N PRO A 609 31.21 0.50 -3.02
CA PRO A 609 31.81 -0.08 -1.80
C PRO A 609 30.88 0.05 -0.61
N GLY A 610 30.69 -1.04 0.13
CA GLY A 610 29.82 -1.10 1.31
C GLY A 610 30.59 -1.30 2.61
N LYS A 611 29.88 -1.30 3.73
CA LYS A 611 30.46 -1.55 5.08
C LYS A 611 31.20 -2.88 5.20
N ASN A 612 30.85 -3.88 4.38
CA ASN A 612 31.28 -5.27 4.55
C ASN A 612 32.40 -5.70 3.57
N SER A 613 32.67 -4.94 2.53
CA SER A 613 33.73 -5.27 1.55
C SER A 613 34.05 -4.08 0.66
N ASP A 614 35.35 -3.85 0.48
CA ASP A 614 35.90 -2.91 -0.51
C ASP A 614 36.01 -3.54 -1.92
N VAL A 615 35.89 -4.87 -2.02
CA VAL A 615 35.96 -5.61 -3.28
C VAL A 615 34.69 -6.42 -3.46
N ASP A 616 33.97 -6.10 -4.50
CA ASP A 616 32.75 -6.80 -4.88
C ASP A 616 32.81 -7.19 -6.36
N THR A 617 32.17 -8.29 -6.70
CA THR A 617 32.01 -8.74 -8.09
C THR A 617 30.56 -9.10 -8.32
N GLY A 618 30.02 -8.61 -9.42
CA GLY A 618 28.65 -8.84 -9.79
C GLY A 618 28.49 -9.42 -11.18
N LYS A 619 27.34 -10.02 -11.41
CA LYS A 619 26.91 -10.54 -12.71
C LYS A 619 25.48 -10.14 -12.99
N PHE A 620 25.29 -9.30 -13.96
CA PHE A 620 24.01 -9.05 -14.60
C PHE A 620 23.65 -10.22 -15.50
N SER A 621 22.36 -10.59 -15.56
CA SER A 621 21.88 -11.70 -16.39
C SER A 621 20.73 -11.31 -17.31
N GLU A 622 19.77 -10.53 -16.82
CA GLU A 622 18.56 -10.18 -17.60
C GLU A 622 17.94 -8.89 -17.09
N TRP A 623 17.40 -8.11 -18.02
CA TRP A 623 16.50 -7.00 -17.80
C TRP A 623 15.37 -7.02 -18.83
N THR A 624 14.11 -7.05 -18.35
CA THR A 624 12.92 -6.88 -19.18
C THR A 624 12.24 -5.58 -18.78
N LEU A 625 12.00 -4.72 -19.75
CA LEU A 625 11.29 -3.44 -19.57
C LEU A 625 9.79 -3.64 -19.85
N VAL A 626 8.94 -3.28 -18.89
CA VAL A 626 7.49 -3.28 -19.03
C VAL A 626 6.94 -1.88 -18.77
N LEU A 627 6.21 -1.37 -19.73
CA LEU A 627 5.60 -0.04 -19.72
C LEU A 627 4.11 -0.18 -19.43
N HIS A 628 3.57 0.72 -18.62
CA HIS A 628 2.15 0.82 -18.31
C HIS A 628 1.68 2.24 -18.55
N GLY A 629 0.49 2.39 -19.13
CA GLY A 629 -0.04 3.72 -19.43
C GLY A 629 -1.17 3.68 -20.45
N THR A 630 -1.37 4.78 -21.15
CA THR A 630 -2.46 4.96 -22.11
C THR A 630 -1.94 5.21 -23.52
N ARG A 631 -2.76 4.86 -24.51
CA ARG A 631 -2.51 5.23 -25.90
C ARG A 631 -2.95 6.66 -26.17
N ASP A 632 -4.13 7.03 -25.67
CA ASP A 632 -4.71 8.35 -25.84
C ASP A 632 -4.30 9.28 -24.69
N PRO A 633 -4.18 10.62 -24.92
CA PRO A 633 -3.74 11.55 -23.91
C PRO A 633 -4.72 11.59 -22.73
N PRO A 634 -4.26 11.29 -21.50
CA PRO A 634 -5.15 11.09 -20.35
C PRO A 634 -5.81 12.39 -19.85
N TYR A 635 -5.25 13.56 -20.18
CA TYR A 635 -5.70 14.83 -19.64
C TYR A 635 -6.35 15.77 -20.66
N LEU A 636 -6.50 15.37 -21.91
CA LEU A 636 -7.02 16.22 -22.97
C LEU A 636 -8.41 16.82 -22.61
N HIS A 637 -9.27 15.99 -22.03
CA HIS A 637 -10.65 16.34 -21.68
C HIS A 637 -10.83 16.79 -20.23
N GLN A 638 -9.77 16.83 -19.43
CA GLN A 638 -9.85 17.31 -18.05
C GLN A 638 -9.99 18.85 -18.05
N ASP A 639 -10.90 19.35 -17.21
CA ASP A 639 -11.05 20.77 -17.00
C ASP A 639 -9.90 21.26 -16.11
N ASP A 640 -9.04 22.13 -16.61
CA ASP A 640 -8.06 22.86 -15.85
C ASP A 640 -8.66 24.19 -15.40
N ASP A 641 -8.31 24.63 -14.22
CA ASP A 641 -8.43 26.03 -13.85
C ASP A 641 -7.42 26.79 -14.70
N ASP A 642 -7.72 28.02 -15.15
CA ASP A 642 -6.78 28.86 -15.95
C ASP A 642 -5.46 29.19 -15.18
N ASP A 643 -5.12 28.38 -14.19
CA ASP A 643 -3.88 28.48 -13.40
C ASP A 643 -2.72 27.83 -14.15
N ASN A 644 -1.95 28.66 -14.83
CA ASN A 644 -0.72 28.28 -15.54
C ASN A 644 0.34 27.60 -14.64
N SER A 645 0.18 27.67 -13.33
CA SER A 645 1.09 27.04 -12.36
C SER A 645 0.74 25.59 -12.08
N SER A 646 -0.50 25.15 -12.35
CA SER A 646 -0.97 23.80 -12.04
C SER A 646 -0.22 22.72 -12.81
N LYS A 647 -0.03 21.55 -12.21
CA LYS A 647 0.58 20.38 -12.87
C LYS A 647 -0.25 19.93 -14.06
N LEU A 648 -1.58 19.94 -13.92
CA LEU A 648 -2.51 19.57 -14.99
C LEU A 648 -2.32 20.46 -16.22
N TYR A 649 -2.25 21.79 -16.05
CA TYR A 649 -1.99 22.70 -17.15
C TYR A 649 -0.66 22.40 -17.85
N LYS A 650 0.42 22.25 -17.07
CA LYS A 650 1.77 21.99 -17.61
C LYS A 650 1.83 20.71 -18.43
N ILE A 651 1.31 19.58 -17.90
CA ILE A 651 1.35 18.29 -18.58
C ILE A 651 0.47 18.29 -19.84
N LYS A 652 -0.71 18.93 -19.82
CA LYS A 652 -1.56 19.10 -21.02
C LYS A 652 -0.79 19.79 -22.13
N ARG A 653 -0.07 20.87 -21.86
CA ARG A 653 0.75 21.59 -22.84
C ARG A 653 1.89 20.75 -23.42
N VAL A 654 2.49 19.87 -22.64
CA VAL A 654 3.50 18.92 -23.13
C VAL A 654 2.85 17.91 -24.08
N HIS A 655 1.70 17.36 -23.72
CA HIS A 655 0.98 16.40 -24.55
C HIS A 655 0.46 17.02 -25.85
N GLU A 656 -0.11 18.24 -25.82
CA GLU A 656 -0.53 18.98 -27.03
C GLU A 656 0.62 19.20 -28.01
N LYS A 657 1.79 19.60 -27.50
CA LYS A 657 2.99 19.79 -28.34
C LYS A 657 3.51 18.49 -28.93
N ALA A 658 3.34 17.36 -28.25
CA ALA A 658 3.72 16.04 -28.75
C ALA A 658 2.79 15.54 -29.84
N MET A 659 1.48 15.85 -29.75
CA MET A 659 0.48 15.50 -30.79
C MET A 659 0.63 16.35 -32.06
N ALA A 660 1.16 17.58 -31.95
CA ALA A 660 1.35 18.48 -33.09
C ALA A 660 2.59 18.13 -33.94
N LYS A 661 3.47 17.27 -33.47
CA LYS A 661 4.65 16.74 -34.19
C LYS A 661 4.36 15.42 -34.87
#